data_cf9a721d565c28b351120e79e30b7f69
#
_entry.id   cf9a721d565c28b351120e79e30b7f69
#
_cell.length_a   1.000
_cell.length_b   1.000
_cell.length_c   1.000
_cell.angle_alpha   90.00
_cell.angle_beta   90.00
_cell.angle_gamma   90.00
#
_symmetry.space_group_name_H-M   'P 1'
#
loop_
_entity.id
_entity.type
_entity.pdbx_description
1 polymer ?
#
loop_
_entity_poly.entity_id
_entity_poly.type
_entity_poly.pdbx_seq_one_letter_code
_entity_poly.pdbx_strand_id
1 'polypeptide(L)'
;MKKQIELENPLLQEWSGPYGGVPDFTKYKISDFKPAIEFAIQEKLNEIEVIANNLEAPTFENTIVALELSGEKLDRIHAVYGIYRSNLSSPEFNVVDTEMSPKLAEISDKLYQNDELFSRIEKLYKSEDSKKLKAEQQRLLWLYYTDFVREGAELSAEDKKEVANINQELAGLFTLFSQKLLAEENDQYLELNSESDLEGLPEEFKNAAIAEAKERKLNVLACIGNTRSSIEPFLTFSDQRKLREQAFEIFVKRGDNYNSNNTNATLVSILQLRAKKAEILGFKNFAEWSLSNKMAKDPQKTLDLMHSVWKPAVEKVKNDVSAMQKIVDDEGGNFKIQPWDYRYYAEKVRKAKYDLDQNEIKQYLQLENLREGMFWTAGELFDLGFKQVFDVPVYHPDVRVWEVNNKNTGVVIGLWYFDPYARVGKRSGAWMNSHRDQQKIKENLLPIVSNNCNFIKGNSNEAVLISWDDATTLFHEFGHALHGLCSNVTYPSLSGTSVARDYVEFPSQLLEHWLATPEVLNKFALHYKTNEPLSQSLVERIGKAANFNEGFATVETISSSFVDMKLHLTTETVDPHEFEKKVLSEINMPSEIVMRHRIPQFAHIFSSDGYAAGYYSYLWADVINADAYEAFLEGNGPFDKNVSERLYKTVLSVGNMIDNEEMYENFRGHAPQSDALMRARNFPVEKQ
;
A
#
# COMPACT_ATOMS: atom_id res chain seq x y z
N MET A 1 7.57 -16.16 -37.49
CA MET A 1 8.07 -15.22 -36.47
C MET A 1 7.17 -15.23 -35.21
N LYS A 2 5.88 -14.88 -35.25
CA LYS A 2 5.00 -14.90 -34.05
C LYS A 2 5.00 -16.25 -33.31
N LYS A 3 4.79 -17.37 -34.00
CA LYS A 3 4.76 -18.72 -33.40
C LYS A 3 6.13 -19.16 -32.83
N GLN A 4 7.21 -18.61 -33.31
CA GLN A 4 8.56 -18.89 -32.80
C GLN A 4 8.82 -18.08 -31.52
N ILE A 5 8.37 -16.81 -31.45
CA ILE A 5 8.45 -15.99 -30.25
C ILE A 5 7.67 -16.66 -29.13
N GLU A 6 6.44 -17.13 -29.40
CA GLU A 6 5.60 -17.83 -28.42
C GLU A 6 6.27 -19.09 -27.84
N LEU A 7 6.97 -19.87 -28.68
CA LEU A 7 7.64 -21.10 -28.25
C LEU A 7 8.94 -20.87 -27.48
N GLU A 8 9.66 -19.79 -27.78
CA GLU A 8 11.00 -19.54 -27.22
C GLU A 8 11.04 -18.58 -26.04
N ASN A 9 10.01 -17.71 -25.87
CA ASN A 9 10.00 -16.74 -24.81
C ASN A 9 9.40 -17.33 -23.51
N PRO A 10 10.16 -17.40 -22.40
CA PRO A 10 9.71 -18.04 -21.17
C PRO A 10 8.55 -17.30 -20.48
N LEU A 11 8.39 -15.98 -20.70
CA LEU A 11 7.29 -15.20 -20.13
C LEU A 11 5.92 -15.55 -20.77
N LEU A 12 5.92 -16.11 -21.99
CA LEU A 12 4.70 -16.52 -22.70
C LEU A 12 4.25 -17.93 -22.33
N GLN A 13 5.10 -18.70 -21.63
CA GLN A 13 4.78 -20.06 -21.22
C GLN A 13 3.80 -20.07 -20.05
N GLU A 14 2.99 -21.10 -19.97
CA GLU A 14 2.17 -21.34 -18.76
C GLU A 14 3.07 -21.64 -17.57
N TRP A 15 2.65 -21.12 -16.42
CA TRP A 15 3.33 -21.47 -15.18
C TRP A 15 3.11 -22.95 -14.87
N SER A 16 4.18 -23.64 -14.55
CA SER A 16 4.19 -25.07 -14.29
C SER A 16 4.66 -25.35 -12.85
N GLY A 17 4.51 -26.61 -12.43
CA GLY A 17 4.93 -27.05 -11.11
C GLY A 17 3.78 -27.13 -10.11
N PRO A 18 4.07 -27.07 -8.79
CA PRO A 18 3.07 -27.23 -7.75
C PRO A 18 2.08 -26.05 -7.70
N TYR A 19 1.02 -26.18 -6.92
CA TYR A 19 0.01 -25.13 -6.63
C TYR A 19 -0.72 -24.58 -7.86
N GLY A 20 -0.91 -25.38 -8.90
CA GLY A 20 -1.50 -24.94 -10.18
C GLY A 20 -0.55 -24.08 -11.02
N GLY A 21 0.77 -24.26 -10.84
CA GLY A 21 1.84 -23.53 -11.50
C GLY A 21 2.32 -22.29 -10.72
N VAL A 22 3.61 -22.00 -10.85
CA VAL A 22 4.29 -20.87 -10.22
C VAL A 22 5.23 -20.19 -11.24
N PRO A 23 5.51 -18.88 -11.10
CA PRO A 23 6.45 -18.20 -12.00
C PRO A 23 7.87 -18.73 -11.81
N ASP A 24 8.54 -19.09 -12.91
CA ASP A 24 9.92 -19.58 -12.90
C ASP A 24 10.92 -18.42 -13.14
N PHE A 25 11.18 -17.67 -12.08
CA PHE A 25 12.08 -16.50 -12.13
C PHE A 25 13.50 -16.82 -12.59
N THR A 26 13.91 -18.09 -12.60
CA THR A 26 15.25 -18.48 -13.05
C THR A 26 15.42 -18.38 -14.57
N LYS A 27 14.33 -18.32 -15.31
CA LYS A 27 14.30 -18.30 -16.77
C LYS A 27 14.14 -16.92 -17.36
N TYR A 28 13.64 -15.93 -16.61
CA TYR A 28 13.27 -14.63 -17.14
C TYR A 28 14.47 -13.69 -17.28
N LYS A 29 14.55 -13.00 -18.42
CA LYS A 29 15.54 -11.96 -18.70
C LYS A 29 14.83 -10.66 -19.06
N ILE A 30 15.47 -9.53 -18.83
CA ILE A 30 14.91 -8.21 -19.17
C ILE A 30 14.56 -8.11 -20.66
N SER A 31 15.39 -8.71 -21.54
CA SER A 31 15.16 -8.76 -22.99
C SER A 31 13.89 -9.52 -23.41
N ASP A 32 13.34 -10.35 -22.54
CA ASP A 32 12.15 -11.15 -22.84
C ASP A 32 10.85 -10.35 -22.71
N PHE A 33 10.83 -9.28 -21.89
CA PHE A 33 9.63 -8.52 -21.58
C PHE A 33 9.01 -7.84 -22.80
N LYS A 34 9.76 -7.03 -23.53
CA LYS A 34 9.21 -6.28 -24.66
C LYS A 34 8.53 -7.18 -25.69
N PRO A 35 9.16 -8.22 -26.25
CA PRO A 35 8.51 -9.09 -27.22
C PRO A 35 7.35 -9.89 -26.63
N ALA A 36 7.40 -10.28 -25.34
CA ALA A 36 6.32 -11.00 -24.69
C ALA A 36 5.08 -10.09 -24.48
N ILE A 37 5.29 -8.88 -23.98
CA ILE A 37 4.21 -7.89 -23.78
C ILE A 37 3.54 -7.56 -25.12
N GLU A 38 4.32 -7.24 -26.16
CA GLU A 38 3.77 -6.90 -27.49
C GLU A 38 2.97 -8.07 -28.10
N PHE A 39 3.45 -9.30 -27.90
CA PHE A 39 2.71 -10.51 -28.33
C PHE A 39 1.39 -10.67 -27.56
N ALA A 40 1.44 -10.62 -26.22
CA ALA A 40 0.29 -10.85 -25.37
C ALA A 40 -0.78 -9.73 -25.49
N ILE A 41 -0.34 -8.49 -25.73
CA ILE A 41 -1.25 -7.38 -26.10
C ILE A 41 -2.06 -7.72 -27.35
N GLN A 42 -1.38 -8.17 -28.39
CA GLN A 42 -2.06 -8.48 -29.65
C GLN A 42 -3.02 -9.67 -29.49
N GLU A 43 -2.68 -10.64 -28.67
CA GLU A 43 -3.55 -11.78 -28.37
C GLU A 43 -4.79 -11.33 -27.60
N LYS A 44 -4.65 -10.57 -26.51
CA LYS A 44 -5.76 -10.03 -25.73
C LYS A 44 -6.70 -9.18 -26.60
N LEU A 45 -6.17 -8.32 -27.46
CA LEU A 45 -6.98 -7.52 -28.36
C LEU A 45 -7.76 -8.38 -29.36
N ASN A 46 -7.18 -9.47 -29.88
CA ASN A 46 -7.89 -10.39 -30.77
C ASN A 46 -9.03 -11.12 -30.02
N GLU A 47 -8.80 -11.53 -28.76
CA GLU A 47 -9.83 -12.14 -27.92
C GLU A 47 -10.99 -11.18 -27.64
N ILE A 48 -10.69 -9.92 -27.33
CA ILE A 48 -11.69 -8.86 -27.17
C ILE A 48 -12.52 -8.67 -28.44
N GLU A 49 -11.87 -8.63 -29.61
CA GLU A 49 -12.54 -8.50 -30.91
C GLU A 49 -13.47 -9.69 -31.21
N VAL A 50 -13.08 -10.90 -30.85
CA VAL A 50 -13.94 -12.09 -30.98
C VAL A 50 -15.19 -11.98 -30.10
N ILE A 51 -15.04 -11.49 -28.87
CA ILE A 51 -16.18 -11.27 -27.96
C ILE A 51 -17.09 -10.17 -28.50
N ALA A 52 -16.51 -9.01 -28.88
CA ALA A 52 -17.23 -7.86 -29.33
C ALA A 52 -18.09 -8.16 -30.59
N ASN A 53 -17.48 -8.88 -31.53
CA ASN A 53 -18.11 -9.20 -32.82
C ASN A 53 -18.91 -10.51 -32.84
N ASN A 54 -19.15 -11.12 -31.68
CA ASN A 54 -19.97 -12.35 -31.59
C ASN A 54 -21.41 -12.05 -32.03
N LEU A 55 -21.85 -12.78 -33.08
CA LEU A 55 -23.18 -12.60 -33.66
C LEU A 55 -24.33 -13.16 -32.81
N GLU A 56 -24.04 -14.01 -31.83
CA GLU A 56 -25.02 -14.52 -30.90
C GLU A 56 -25.49 -13.43 -29.93
N ALA A 57 -26.73 -13.54 -29.46
CA ALA A 57 -27.24 -12.66 -28.43
C ALA A 57 -26.31 -12.65 -27.19
N PRO A 58 -26.04 -11.50 -26.56
CA PRO A 58 -25.18 -11.44 -25.42
C PRO A 58 -25.77 -12.20 -24.25
N THR A 59 -24.96 -13.09 -23.67
CA THR A 59 -25.22 -13.82 -22.45
C THR A 59 -24.14 -13.55 -21.44
N PHE A 60 -24.33 -13.91 -20.18
CA PHE A 60 -23.30 -13.77 -19.16
C PHE A 60 -22.04 -14.56 -19.55
N GLU A 61 -22.20 -15.78 -20.06
CA GLU A 61 -21.12 -16.66 -20.47
C GLU A 61 -20.35 -16.16 -21.70
N ASN A 62 -21.05 -15.79 -22.77
CA ASN A 62 -20.38 -15.40 -24.03
C ASN A 62 -19.91 -13.94 -24.05
N THR A 63 -20.11 -13.20 -22.94
CA THR A 63 -19.71 -11.78 -22.83
C THR A 63 -18.86 -11.60 -21.56
N ILE A 64 -19.40 -11.77 -20.36
CA ILE A 64 -18.69 -11.46 -19.11
C ILE A 64 -17.66 -12.55 -18.75
N VAL A 65 -18.06 -13.84 -18.76
CA VAL A 65 -17.11 -14.93 -18.52
C VAL A 65 -16.02 -14.98 -19.58
N ALA A 66 -16.37 -14.70 -20.83
CA ALA A 66 -15.39 -14.62 -21.90
C ALA A 66 -14.36 -13.49 -21.68
N LEU A 67 -14.80 -12.32 -21.14
CA LEU A 67 -13.90 -11.24 -20.74
C LEU A 67 -13.00 -11.62 -19.57
N GLU A 68 -13.55 -12.26 -18.53
CA GLU A 68 -12.76 -12.76 -17.37
C GLU A 68 -11.66 -13.75 -17.78
N LEU A 69 -11.87 -14.47 -18.88
CA LEU A 69 -10.89 -15.43 -19.40
C LEU A 69 -9.96 -14.85 -20.48
N SER A 70 -10.19 -13.59 -20.90
CA SER A 70 -9.36 -12.96 -21.93
C SER A 70 -8.07 -12.39 -21.34
N GLY A 71 -6.96 -12.59 -22.03
CA GLY A 71 -5.69 -11.97 -21.67
C GLY A 71 -4.89 -12.70 -20.59
N GLU A 72 -5.19 -13.96 -20.26
CA GLU A 72 -4.46 -14.74 -19.24
C GLU A 72 -2.94 -14.70 -19.40
N LYS A 73 -2.40 -14.68 -20.62
CA LYS A 73 -0.96 -14.55 -20.86
C LYS A 73 -0.42 -13.18 -20.46
N LEU A 74 -1.16 -12.13 -20.80
CA LEU A 74 -0.78 -10.76 -20.44
C LEU A 74 -0.79 -10.57 -18.94
N ASP A 75 -1.77 -11.13 -18.23
CA ASP A 75 -1.89 -11.01 -16.78
C ASP A 75 -0.72 -11.71 -16.06
N ARG A 76 -0.30 -12.91 -16.55
CA ARG A 76 0.90 -13.58 -16.02
C ARG A 76 2.19 -12.76 -16.26
N ILE A 77 2.34 -12.18 -17.45
CA ILE A 77 3.48 -11.31 -17.77
C ILE A 77 3.45 -10.08 -16.89
N HIS A 78 2.28 -9.47 -16.71
CA HIS A 78 2.11 -8.27 -15.91
C HIS A 78 2.47 -8.49 -14.44
N ALA A 79 2.11 -9.64 -13.86
CA ALA A 79 2.52 -10.03 -12.51
C ALA A 79 4.06 -10.05 -12.37
N VAL A 80 4.78 -10.68 -13.31
CA VAL A 80 6.25 -10.72 -13.29
C VAL A 80 6.85 -9.34 -13.60
N TYR A 81 6.29 -8.61 -14.56
CA TYR A 81 6.70 -7.24 -14.90
C TYR A 81 6.60 -6.30 -13.70
N GLY A 82 5.52 -6.39 -12.91
CA GLY A 82 5.33 -5.63 -11.69
C GLY A 82 6.44 -5.86 -10.65
N ILE A 83 6.93 -7.10 -10.53
CA ILE A 83 8.07 -7.43 -9.65
C ILE A 83 9.35 -6.74 -10.15
N TYR A 84 9.64 -6.81 -11.45
CA TYR A 84 10.82 -6.14 -12.00
C TYR A 84 10.73 -4.62 -11.85
N ARG A 85 9.55 -4.04 -11.99
CA ARG A 85 9.31 -2.61 -11.83
C ARG A 85 9.51 -2.13 -10.39
N SER A 86 9.07 -2.91 -9.39
CA SER A 86 9.04 -2.46 -7.99
C SER A 86 10.11 -3.08 -7.08
N ASN A 87 10.60 -4.28 -7.40
CA ASN A 87 11.53 -5.03 -6.54
C ASN A 87 12.92 -5.21 -7.15
N LEU A 88 13.05 -5.16 -8.49
CA LEU A 88 14.26 -5.46 -9.25
C LEU A 88 14.56 -4.37 -10.29
N SER A 89 14.16 -3.13 -10.04
CA SER A 89 14.38 -2.03 -10.98
C SER A 89 15.88 -1.85 -11.28
N SER A 90 16.19 -1.61 -12.55
CA SER A 90 17.55 -1.36 -13.03
C SER A 90 17.51 -0.40 -14.23
N PRO A 91 18.62 0.26 -14.57
CA PRO A 91 18.66 1.12 -15.76
C PRO A 91 18.23 0.41 -17.05
N GLU A 92 18.58 -0.88 -17.19
CA GLU A 92 18.17 -1.70 -18.35
C GLU A 92 16.65 -1.94 -18.34
N PHE A 93 16.05 -2.28 -17.19
CA PHE A 93 14.62 -2.49 -17.09
C PHE A 93 13.84 -1.20 -17.27
N ASN A 94 14.36 -0.06 -16.80
CA ASN A 94 13.71 1.25 -16.94
C ASN A 94 13.48 1.65 -18.40
N VAL A 95 14.36 1.21 -19.34
CA VAL A 95 14.14 1.40 -20.77
C VAL A 95 12.90 0.62 -21.23
N VAL A 96 12.76 -0.63 -20.80
CA VAL A 96 11.59 -1.46 -21.12
C VAL A 96 10.32 -0.86 -20.51
N ASP A 97 10.38 -0.44 -19.25
CA ASP A 97 9.26 0.16 -18.52
C ASP A 97 8.76 1.43 -19.23
N THR A 98 9.68 2.31 -19.64
CA THR A 98 9.36 3.53 -20.38
C THR A 98 8.67 3.27 -21.72
N GLU A 99 9.11 2.23 -22.45
CA GLU A 99 8.52 1.89 -23.75
C GLU A 99 7.18 1.17 -23.62
N MET A 100 7.00 0.35 -22.57
CA MET A 100 5.83 -0.54 -22.46
C MET A 100 4.66 0.09 -21.69
N SER A 101 4.90 0.98 -20.73
CA SER A 101 3.85 1.59 -19.94
C SER A 101 2.74 2.27 -20.78
N PRO A 102 3.07 3.10 -21.79
CA PRO A 102 2.01 3.68 -22.65
C PRO A 102 1.24 2.63 -23.46
N LYS A 103 1.93 1.55 -23.92
CA LYS A 103 1.27 0.47 -24.68
C LYS A 103 0.34 -0.37 -23.81
N LEU A 104 0.68 -0.55 -22.53
CA LEU A 104 -0.19 -1.24 -21.58
C LEU A 104 -1.44 -0.38 -21.25
N ALA A 105 -1.29 0.94 -21.16
CA ALA A 105 -2.43 1.85 -21.01
C ALA A 105 -3.36 1.80 -22.24
N GLU A 106 -2.82 1.75 -23.45
CA GLU A 106 -3.59 1.67 -24.71
C GLU A 106 -4.54 0.47 -24.74
N ILE A 107 -4.22 -0.65 -24.07
CA ILE A 107 -5.10 -1.82 -24.04
C ILE A 107 -6.38 -1.52 -23.26
N SER A 108 -6.26 -0.87 -22.11
CA SER A 108 -7.40 -0.46 -21.30
C SER A 108 -8.31 0.47 -22.10
N ASP A 109 -7.73 1.43 -22.82
CA ASP A 109 -8.50 2.32 -23.69
C ASP A 109 -9.25 1.54 -24.79
N LYS A 110 -8.56 0.60 -25.48
CA LYS A 110 -9.19 -0.23 -26.51
C LYS A 110 -10.27 -1.16 -25.98
N LEU A 111 -10.17 -1.59 -24.72
CA LEU A 111 -11.21 -2.37 -24.06
C LEU A 111 -12.43 -1.51 -23.72
N TYR A 112 -12.22 -0.46 -22.92
CA TYR A 112 -13.33 0.36 -22.38
C TYR A 112 -14.02 1.25 -23.43
N GLN A 113 -13.34 1.59 -24.51
CA GLN A 113 -13.87 2.41 -25.59
C GLN A 113 -14.40 1.60 -26.79
N ASN A 114 -14.45 0.26 -26.69
CA ASN A 114 -14.98 -0.60 -27.73
C ASN A 114 -16.52 -0.56 -27.73
N ASP A 115 -17.10 0.06 -28.76
CA ASP A 115 -18.55 0.30 -28.89
C ASP A 115 -19.36 -1.00 -28.99
N GLU A 116 -18.87 -1.97 -29.76
CA GLU A 116 -19.51 -3.27 -29.94
C GLU A 116 -19.54 -4.06 -28.67
N LEU A 117 -18.42 -4.08 -27.95
CA LEU A 117 -18.31 -4.74 -26.66
C LEU A 117 -19.21 -4.09 -25.60
N PHE A 118 -19.18 -2.75 -25.50
CA PHE A 118 -20.07 -2.02 -24.58
C PHE A 118 -21.54 -2.26 -24.91
N SER A 119 -21.93 -2.25 -26.18
CA SER A 119 -23.28 -2.57 -26.60
C SER A 119 -23.76 -3.96 -26.14
N ARG A 120 -22.86 -4.96 -26.12
CA ARG A 120 -23.15 -6.30 -25.60
C ARG A 120 -23.36 -6.29 -24.08
N ILE A 121 -22.45 -5.64 -23.34
CA ILE A 121 -22.53 -5.50 -21.87
C ILE A 121 -23.82 -4.74 -21.49
N GLU A 122 -24.11 -3.62 -22.13
CA GLU A 122 -25.28 -2.81 -21.86
C GLU A 122 -26.59 -3.57 -22.13
N LYS A 123 -26.69 -4.27 -23.28
CA LYS A 123 -27.87 -5.09 -23.62
C LYS A 123 -28.10 -6.17 -22.59
N LEU A 124 -27.03 -6.85 -22.14
CA LEU A 124 -27.12 -7.87 -21.10
C LEU A 124 -27.54 -7.24 -19.75
N TYR A 125 -26.92 -6.13 -19.35
CA TYR A 125 -27.21 -5.44 -18.10
C TYR A 125 -28.67 -4.96 -18.01
N LYS A 126 -29.22 -4.42 -19.10
CA LYS A 126 -30.58 -3.93 -19.18
C LYS A 126 -31.63 -5.02 -19.46
N SER A 127 -31.22 -6.27 -19.68
CA SER A 127 -32.12 -7.39 -19.99
C SER A 127 -32.86 -7.91 -18.76
N GLU A 128 -34.01 -8.58 -18.97
CA GLU A 128 -34.68 -9.33 -17.89
C GLU A 128 -33.87 -10.58 -17.44
N ASP A 129 -33.00 -11.08 -18.31
CA ASP A 129 -32.16 -12.26 -17.95
C ASP A 129 -31.06 -11.89 -16.93
N SER A 130 -30.59 -10.65 -16.88
CA SER A 130 -29.66 -10.18 -15.86
C SER A 130 -30.21 -10.34 -14.44
N LYS A 131 -31.54 -10.20 -14.25
CA LYS A 131 -32.21 -10.35 -12.95
C LYS A 131 -32.27 -11.80 -12.46
N LYS A 132 -32.03 -12.78 -13.36
CA LYS A 132 -32.03 -14.21 -13.06
C LYS A 132 -30.64 -14.72 -12.70
N LEU A 133 -29.60 -13.93 -12.88
CA LEU A 133 -28.23 -14.26 -12.54
C LEU A 133 -28.08 -14.42 -11.03
N LYS A 134 -27.08 -15.21 -10.60
CA LYS A 134 -26.68 -15.30 -9.18
C LYS A 134 -26.19 -13.92 -8.69
N ALA A 135 -26.25 -13.66 -7.39
CA ALA A 135 -25.82 -12.39 -6.82
C ALA A 135 -24.38 -11.99 -7.23
N GLU A 136 -23.43 -12.93 -7.16
CA GLU A 136 -22.05 -12.71 -7.60
C GLU A 136 -21.95 -12.31 -9.09
N GLN A 137 -22.75 -12.95 -9.94
CA GLN A 137 -22.80 -12.65 -11.38
C GLN A 137 -23.45 -11.29 -11.65
N GLN A 138 -24.49 -10.93 -10.90
CA GLN A 138 -25.11 -9.61 -10.99
C GLN A 138 -24.13 -8.52 -10.57
N ARG A 139 -23.37 -8.75 -9.49
CA ARG A 139 -22.34 -7.80 -9.05
C ARG A 139 -21.24 -7.64 -10.07
N LEU A 140 -20.73 -8.70 -10.65
CA LEU A 140 -19.70 -8.66 -11.69
C LEU A 140 -20.20 -7.93 -12.94
N LEU A 141 -21.40 -8.22 -13.40
CA LEU A 141 -22.01 -7.53 -14.54
C LEU A 141 -22.21 -6.03 -14.27
N TRP A 142 -22.63 -5.67 -13.05
CA TRP A 142 -22.75 -4.28 -12.61
C TRP A 142 -21.41 -3.57 -12.63
N LEU A 143 -20.32 -4.21 -12.13
CA LEU A 143 -18.98 -3.65 -12.16
C LEU A 143 -18.52 -3.39 -13.59
N TYR A 144 -18.62 -4.37 -14.48
CA TYR A 144 -18.27 -4.18 -15.89
C TYR A 144 -19.05 -3.02 -16.53
N TYR A 145 -20.35 -2.98 -16.34
CA TYR A 145 -21.18 -1.91 -16.91
C TYR A 145 -20.76 -0.53 -16.38
N THR A 146 -20.61 -0.40 -15.07
CA THR A 146 -20.29 0.89 -14.43
C THR A 146 -18.85 1.33 -14.75
N ASP A 147 -17.89 0.41 -14.84
CA ASP A 147 -16.51 0.73 -15.20
C ASP A 147 -16.43 1.19 -16.67
N PHE A 148 -17.13 0.54 -17.59
CA PHE A 148 -17.19 0.99 -18.98
C PHE A 148 -17.76 2.40 -19.09
N VAL A 149 -18.89 2.68 -18.43
CA VAL A 149 -19.49 4.03 -18.42
C VAL A 149 -18.52 5.05 -17.82
N ARG A 150 -17.91 4.72 -16.70
CA ARG A 150 -16.98 5.59 -15.99
C ARG A 150 -15.70 5.90 -16.80
N GLU A 151 -15.21 4.95 -17.58
CA GLU A 151 -14.05 5.12 -18.47
C GLU A 151 -14.40 5.69 -19.85
N GLY A 152 -15.66 6.12 -20.04
CA GLY A 152 -16.09 6.90 -21.19
C GLY A 152 -16.66 6.10 -22.36
N ALA A 153 -17.23 4.91 -22.15
CA ALA A 153 -17.84 4.11 -23.20
C ALA A 153 -18.98 4.84 -23.96
N GLU A 154 -19.64 5.79 -23.32
CA GLU A 154 -20.74 6.59 -23.91
C GLU A 154 -20.27 7.88 -24.61
N LEU A 155 -18.97 8.18 -24.60
CA LEU A 155 -18.39 9.37 -25.21
C LEU A 155 -18.45 9.33 -26.75
N SER A 156 -18.33 10.51 -27.37
CA SER A 156 -18.12 10.62 -28.81
C SER A 156 -16.79 10.00 -29.25
N ALA A 157 -16.66 9.61 -30.52
CA ALA A 157 -15.41 9.05 -31.04
C ALA A 157 -14.21 10.03 -30.92
N GLU A 158 -14.44 11.34 -30.97
CA GLU A 158 -13.45 12.39 -30.80
C GLU A 158 -12.99 12.44 -29.33
N ASP A 159 -13.93 12.47 -28.39
CA ASP A 159 -13.64 12.50 -26.95
C ASP A 159 -12.95 11.20 -26.48
N LYS A 160 -13.38 10.03 -26.97
CA LYS A 160 -12.71 8.75 -26.72
C LYS A 160 -11.24 8.79 -27.12
N LYS A 161 -10.96 9.31 -28.32
CA LYS A 161 -9.58 9.44 -28.80
C LYS A 161 -8.76 10.39 -27.92
N GLU A 162 -9.36 11.49 -27.48
CA GLU A 162 -8.68 12.45 -26.60
C GLU A 162 -8.38 11.83 -25.23
N VAL A 163 -9.34 11.12 -24.63
CA VAL A 163 -9.13 10.39 -23.35
C VAL A 163 -8.02 9.33 -23.50
N ALA A 164 -8.02 8.57 -24.61
CA ALA A 164 -6.95 7.59 -24.87
C ALA A 164 -5.58 8.24 -24.98
N ASN A 165 -5.46 9.38 -25.67
CA ASN A 165 -4.19 10.13 -25.72
C ASN A 165 -3.74 10.58 -24.33
N ILE A 166 -4.67 11.12 -23.52
CA ILE A 166 -4.39 11.54 -22.14
C ILE A 166 -3.92 10.35 -21.29
N ASN A 167 -4.59 9.20 -21.35
CA ASN A 167 -4.22 8.01 -20.58
C ASN A 167 -2.82 7.50 -20.92
N GLN A 168 -2.44 7.49 -22.21
CA GLN A 168 -1.11 7.09 -22.65
C GLN A 168 -0.03 8.08 -22.18
N GLU A 169 -0.31 9.38 -22.24
CA GLU A 169 0.60 10.41 -21.73
C GLU A 169 0.76 10.31 -20.21
N LEU A 170 -0.34 10.14 -19.47
CA LEU A 170 -0.33 9.91 -18.02
C LEU A 170 0.50 8.67 -17.65
N ALA A 171 0.34 7.55 -18.33
CA ALA A 171 1.11 6.34 -18.08
C ALA A 171 2.63 6.57 -18.22
N GLY A 172 3.04 7.32 -19.25
CA GLY A 172 4.43 7.73 -19.43
C GLY A 172 4.93 8.65 -18.29
N LEU A 173 4.11 9.61 -17.89
CA LEU A 173 4.45 10.54 -16.81
C LEU A 173 4.50 9.86 -15.44
N PHE A 174 3.63 8.90 -15.15
CA PHE A 174 3.68 8.09 -13.91
C PHE A 174 4.97 7.29 -13.82
N THR A 175 5.36 6.69 -14.93
CA THR A 175 6.63 5.96 -15.04
C THR A 175 7.81 6.89 -14.80
N LEU A 176 7.84 8.04 -15.48
CA LEU A 176 8.89 9.06 -15.31
C LEU A 176 8.98 9.58 -13.88
N PHE A 177 7.83 9.88 -13.26
CA PHE A 177 7.78 10.32 -11.86
C PHE A 177 8.40 9.27 -10.94
N SER A 178 7.98 8.01 -11.08
CA SER A 178 8.46 6.90 -10.24
C SER A 178 9.96 6.68 -10.38
N GLN A 179 10.49 6.73 -11.61
CA GLN A 179 11.92 6.56 -11.89
C GLN A 179 12.75 7.71 -11.30
N LYS A 180 12.29 8.95 -11.43
CA LYS A 180 12.96 10.12 -10.83
C LYS A 180 12.99 10.03 -9.31
N LEU A 181 11.88 9.68 -8.69
CA LEU A 181 11.79 9.57 -7.23
C LEU A 181 12.69 8.45 -6.70
N LEU A 182 12.70 7.29 -7.36
CA LEU A 182 13.59 6.18 -7.00
C LEU A 182 15.07 6.55 -7.16
N ALA A 183 15.42 7.33 -8.19
CA ALA A 183 16.78 7.82 -8.36
C ALA A 183 17.18 8.76 -7.21
N GLU A 184 16.28 9.67 -6.79
CA GLU A 184 16.52 10.52 -5.60
C GLU A 184 16.75 9.70 -4.33
N GLU A 185 15.93 8.66 -4.10
CA GLU A 185 16.08 7.77 -2.94
C GLU A 185 17.41 7.02 -2.94
N ASN A 186 17.91 6.64 -4.12
CA ASN A 186 19.18 5.93 -4.25
C ASN A 186 20.41 6.84 -4.19
N ASP A 187 20.33 8.05 -4.79
CA ASP A 187 21.47 8.94 -5.00
C ASP A 187 21.70 9.92 -3.84
N GLN A 188 20.67 10.18 -3.03
CA GLN A 188 20.76 11.07 -1.87
C GLN A 188 20.87 10.25 -0.58
N TYR A 189 21.88 10.54 0.24
CA TYR A 189 22.12 9.90 1.53
C TYR A 189 22.94 10.82 2.43
N LEU A 190 22.89 10.60 3.75
CA LEU A 190 23.72 11.33 4.70
C LEU A 190 25.03 10.56 4.95
N GLU A 191 26.16 11.21 4.73
CA GLU A 191 27.48 10.68 5.06
C GLU A 191 27.83 10.96 6.52
N LEU A 192 28.35 9.94 7.22
CA LEU A 192 28.87 10.01 8.58
C LEU A 192 30.36 9.67 8.56
N ASN A 193 31.18 10.65 8.95
CA ASN A 193 32.61 10.60 8.70
C ASN A 193 33.45 10.30 9.95
N SER A 194 32.87 10.44 11.16
CA SER A 194 33.56 10.29 12.43
C SER A 194 32.74 9.50 13.44
N GLU A 195 33.40 8.94 14.46
CA GLU A 195 32.72 8.24 15.57
C GLU A 195 31.74 9.17 16.31
N SER A 196 32.02 10.48 16.39
CA SER A 196 31.10 11.44 17.01
C SER A 196 29.79 11.59 16.23
N ASP A 197 29.77 11.34 14.90
CA ASP A 197 28.57 11.40 14.11
C ASP A 197 27.60 10.24 14.44
N LEU A 198 28.13 9.18 15.08
CA LEU A 198 27.37 8.00 15.49
C LEU A 198 26.85 8.10 16.94
N GLU A 199 27.12 9.18 17.67
CA GLU A 199 26.66 9.35 19.06
C GLU A 199 25.13 9.28 19.17
N GLY A 200 24.64 8.60 20.20
CA GLY A 200 23.22 8.35 20.46
C GLY A 200 22.62 7.19 19.69
N LEU A 201 23.23 6.78 18.57
CA LEU A 201 22.70 5.68 17.75
C LEU A 201 22.85 4.32 18.44
N PRO A 202 21.84 3.43 18.37
CA PRO A 202 21.94 2.03 18.79
C PRO A 202 23.01 1.27 18.01
N GLU A 203 23.69 0.32 18.65
CA GLU A 203 24.80 -0.44 18.03
C GLU A 203 24.40 -1.19 16.76
N GLU A 204 23.20 -1.79 16.74
CA GLU A 204 22.68 -2.49 15.55
C GLU A 204 22.47 -1.51 14.40
N PHE A 205 22.00 -0.29 14.68
CA PHE A 205 21.79 0.74 13.68
C PHE A 205 23.13 1.29 13.15
N LYS A 206 24.15 1.48 14.02
CA LYS A 206 25.51 1.84 13.61
C LYS A 206 26.09 0.80 12.65
N ASN A 207 25.97 -0.49 13.01
CA ASN A 207 26.45 -1.59 12.18
C ASN A 207 25.77 -1.62 10.80
N ALA A 208 24.46 -1.39 10.75
CA ALA A 208 23.71 -1.32 9.51
C ALA A 208 24.17 -0.14 8.63
N ALA A 209 24.35 1.05 9.21
CA ALA A 209 24.82 2.24 8.51
C ALA A 209 26.26 2.08 7.95
N ILE A 210 27.13 1.39 8.69
CA ILE A 210 28.49 1.03 8.23
C ILE A 210 28.40 0.02 7.07
N ALA A 211 27.51 -0.97 7.17
CA ALA A 211 27.31 -1.96 6.11
C ALA A 211 26.79 -1.31 4.83
N GLU A 212 25.84 -0.40 4.93
CA GLU A 212 25.28 0.35 3.79
C GLU A 212 26.36 1.19 3.10
N ALA A 213 27.23 1.87 3.83
CA ALA A 213 28.34 2.63 3.24
C ALA A 213 29.29 1.71 2.43
N LYS A 214 29.57 0.50 2.94
CA LYS A 214 30.38 -0.51 2.23
C LYS A 214 29.70 -1.04 0.98
N GLU A 215 28.42 -1.34 1.06
CA GLU A 215 27.62 -1.82 -0.08
C GLU A 215 27.58 -0.77 -1.21
N ARG A 216 27.39 0.49 -0.83
CA ARG A 216 27.46 1.64 -1.75
C ARG A 216 28.88 1.98 -2.21
N LYS A 217 29.91 1.32 -1.67
CA LYS A 217 31.34 1.57 -1.98
C LYS A 217 31.78 3.01 -1.70
N LEU A 218 31.23 3.60 -0.65
CA LEU A 218 31.58 4.94 -0.21
C LEU A 218 32.86 4.94 0.63
N ASN A 219 33.63 6.03 0.55
CA ASN A 219 34.82 6.23 1.38
C ASN A 219 34.52 7.06 2.63
N VAL A 220 33.55 6.59 3.42
CA VAL A 220 33.05 7.20 4.67
C VAL A 220 32.92 6.12 5.74
N LEU A 221 32.78 6.53 7.01
CA LEU A 221 32.63 5.58 8.12
C LEU A 221 31.30 4.84 8.03
N ALA A 222 30.21 5.59 7.81
CA ALA A 222 28.86 5.07 7.70
C ALA A 222 28.01 5.98 6.80
N CYS A 223 26.85 5.51 6.36
CA CYS A 223 25.86 6.37 5.69
C CYS A 223 24.42 6.01 6.09
N ILE A 224 23.54 7.00 6.03
CA ILE A 224 22.12 6.84 6.27
C ILE A 224 21.40 7.01 4.93
N GLY A 225 20.78 5.94 4.47
CA GLY A 225 20.01 5.93 3.22
C GLY A 225 18.73 6.75 3.31
N ASN A 226 18.22 7.17 2.16
CA ASN A 226 17.07 8.06 2.07
C ASN A 226 15.73 7.31 2.07
N THR A 227 15.59 6.36 2.97
CA THR A 227 14.35 5.61 3.20
C THR A 227 13.78 5.94 4.58
N ARG A 228 12.47 5.75 4.77
CA ARG A 228 11.83 5.98 6.07
C ARG A 228 12.47 5.15 7.18
N SER A 229 12.70 3.86 6.93
CA SER A 229 13.30 2.93 7.90
C SER A 229 14.74 3.30 8.29
N SER A 230 15.45 4.10 7.49
CA SER A 230 16.79 4.61 7.83
C SER A 230 16.72 5.99 8.49
N ILE A 231 15.91 6.89 7.96
CA ILE A 231 15.83 8.29 8.44
C ILE A 231 15.14 8.40 9.79
N GLU A 232 14.01 7.73 10.02
CA GLU A 232 13.26 7.88 11.26
C GLU A 232 14.03 7.41 12.51
N PRO A 233 14.72 6.24 12.52
CA PRO A 233 15.59 5.89 13.64
C PRO A 233 16.74 6.88 13.84
N PHE A 234 17.32 7.39 12.76
CA PHE A 234 18.36 8.41 12.87
C PHE A 234 17.83 9.70 13.54
N LEU A 235 16.67 10.19 13.13
CA LEU A 235 16.02 11.34 13.76
C LEU A 235 15.59 11.09 15.21
N THR A 236 15.33 9.84 15.57
CA THR A 236 14.90 9.46 16.92
C THR A 236 16.08 9.38 17.89
N PHE A 237 17.22 8.84 17.45
CA PHE A 237 18.31 8.45 18.36
C PHE A 237 19.57 9.30 18.26
N SER A 238 19.87 9.92 17.10
CA SER A 238 21.12 10.68 16.94
C SER A 238 21.17 11.88 17.87
N ASP A 239 22.22 12.01 18.66
CA ASP A 239 22.47 13.19 19.51
C ASP A 239 22.90 14.40 18.71
N GLN A 240 23.32 14.21 17.45
CA GLN A 240 23.84 15.25 16.56
C GLN A 240 22.73 16.05 15.86
N ARG A 241 22.23 17.10 16.53
CA ARG A 241 21.10 17.90 16.03
C ARG A 241 21.29 18.40 14.60
N LYS A 242 22.52 18.83 14.23
CA LYS A 242 22.82 19.31 12.87
C LYS A 242 22.73 18.18 11.83
N LEU A 243 23.12 16.97 12.18
CA LEU A 243 23.01 15.81 11.30
C LEU A 243 21.53 15.37 11.18
N ARG A 244 20.74 15.47 12.26
CA ARG A 244 19.27 15.27 12.16
C ARG A 244 18.64 16.23 11.18
N GLU A 245 18.98 17.54 11.23
CA GLU A 245 18.53 18.54 10.28
C GLU A 245 18.87 18.16 8.84
N GLN A 246 20.13 17.77 8.57
CA GLN A 246 20.58 17.34 7.24
C GLN A 246 19.84 16.08 6.75
N ALA A 247 19.73 15.07 7.60
CA ALA A 247 18.99 13.86 7.28
C ALA A 247 17.53 14.15 6.94
N PHE A 248 16.88 14.99 7.76
CA PHE A 248 15.52 15.43 7.55
C PHE A 248 15.36 16.18 6.22
N GLU A 249 16.26 17.11 5.91
CA GLU A 249 16.21 17.88 4.65
C GLU A 249 16.36 16.97 3.42
N ILE A 250 17.31 16.02 3.44
CA ILE A 250 17.47 15.03 2.37
C ILE A 250 16.15 14.28 2.15
N PHE A 251 15.51 13.86 3.23
CA PHE A 251 14.27 13.09 3.16
C PHE A 251 13.08 13.90 2.63
N VAL A 252 12.86 15.11 3.14
CA VAL A 252 11.68 15.92 2.77
C VAL A 252 11.82 16.63 1.43
N LYS A 253 13.04 16.73 0.89
CA LYS A 253 13.32 17.34 -0.42
C LYS A 253 13.39 16.34 -1.57
N ARG A 254 13.05 15.08 -1.37
CA ARG A 254 13.02 14.09 -2.47
C ARG A 254 12.12 14.57 -3.60
N GLY A 255 12.62 14.51 -4.82
CA GLY A 255 11.93 15.01 -6.00
C GLY A 255 11.85 16.53 -6.11
N ASP A 256 12.38 17.26 -5.13
CA ASP A 256 12.35 18.74 -5.05
C ASP A 256 13.77 19.37 -5.04
N ASN A 257 14.76 18.63 -5.45
CA ASN A 257 16.10 19.12 -5.64
C ASN A 257 16.26 19.74 -7.04
N TYR A 258 17.16 20.72 -7.18
CA TYR A 258 17.42 21.38 -8.47
C TYR A 258 18.33 20.51 -9.36
N ASN A 259 17.96 19.25 -9.58
CA ASN A 259 18.70 18.27 -10.37
C ASN A 259 17.80 17.64 -11.45
N SER A 260 18.33 16.68 -12.21
CA SER A 260 17.59 15.94 -13.26
C SER A 260 16.40 15.14 -12.73
N ASN A 261 16.40 14.80 -11.44
CA ASN A 261 15.37 13.99 -10.80
C ASN A 261 14.24 14.83 -10.18
N ASN A 262 14.26 16.17 -10.38
CA ASN A 262 13.16 17.03 -9.94
C ASN A 262 11.85 16.61 -10.59
N THR A 263 10.79 16.44 -9.77
CA THR A 263 9.49 15.91 -10.21
C THR A 263 8.45 16.99 -10.49
N ASN A 264 8.70 18.27 -10.10
CA ASN A 264 7.70 19.33 -10.12
C ASN A 264 7.03 19.54 -11.49
N ALA A 265 7.80 19.60 -12.58
CA ALA A 265 7.22 19.74 -13.92
C ALA A 265 6.37 18.51 -14.32
N THR A 266 6.83 17.32 -13.98
CA THR A 266 6.13 16.06 -14.26
C THR A 266 4.77 16.00 -13.56
N LEU A 267 4.73 16.31 -12.25
CA LEU A 267 3.49 16.26 -11.49
C LEU A 267 2.48 17.34 -11.91
N VAL A 268 2.94 18.53 -12.30
CA VAL A 268 2.07 19.59 -12.85
C VAL A 268 1.39 19.11 -14.13
N SER A 269 2.13 18.48 -15.04
CA SER A 269 1.55 17.88 -16.25
C SER A 269 0.51 16.80 -15.92
N ILE A 270 0.79 15.94 -14.94
CA ILE A 270 -0.16 14.91 -14.48
C ILE A 270 -1.46 15.56 -13.98
N LEU A 271 -1.38 16.58 -13.15
CA LEU A 271 -2.57 17.26 -12.61
C LEU A 271 -3.41 17.92 -13.71
N GLN A 272 -2.77 18.57 -14.68
CA GLN A 272 -3.45 19.19 -15.82
C GLN A 272 -4.19 18.16 -16.69
N LEU A 273 -3.53 17.03 -17.00
CA LEU A 273 -4.13 15.95 -17.77
C LEU A 273 -5.31 15.28 -17.03
N ARG A 274 -5.18 15.09 -15.71
CA ARG A 274 -6.28 14.59 -14.88
C ARG A 274 -7.50 15.50 -14.89
N ALA A 275 -7.29 16.81 -14.72
CA ALA A 275 -8.37 17.79 -14.77
C ALA A 275 -9.08 17.74 -16.12
N LYS A 276 -8.31 17.71 -17.24
CA LYS A 276 -8.85 17.61 -18.59
C LYS A 276 -9.59 16.29 -18.82
N LYS A 277 -9.04 15.16 -18.38
CA LYS A 277 -9.70 13.84 -18.45
C LYS A 277 -11.06 13.87 -17.75
N ALA A 278 -11.11 14.37 -16.53
CA ALA A 278 -12.34 14.45 -15.75
C ALA A 278 -13.41 15.32 -16.43
N GLU A 279 -13.03 16.46 -17.00
CA GLU A 279 -13.92 17.35 -17.76
C GLU A 279 -14.53 16.62 -18.95
N ILE A 280 -13.73 15.93 -19.78
CA ILE A 280 -14.21 15.16 -20.93
C ILE A 280 -15.17 14.05 -20.48
N LEU A 281 -14.90 13.39 -19.36
CA LEU A 281 -15.76 12.35 -18.77
C LEU A 281 -17.02 12.91 -18.08
N GLY A 282 -17.24 14.23 -18.10
CA GLY A 282 -18.45 14.89 -17.58
C GLY A 282 -18.43 15.18 -16.09
N PHE A 283 -17.28 15.08 -15.43
CA PHE A 283 -17.10 15.43 -14.00
C PHE A 283 -16.56 16.85 -13.86
N LYS A 284 -16.88 17.53 -12.75
CA LYS A 284 -16.39 18.88 -12.50
C LYS A 284 -14.87 18.94 -12.26
N ASN A 285 -14.32 17.87 -11.70
CA ASN A 285 -12.91 17.74 -11.35
C ASN A 285 -12.54 16.26 -11.18
N PHE A 286 -11.23 15.98 -11.06
CA PHE A 286 -10.73 14.62 -10.94
C PHE A 286 -11.15 13.94 -9.63
N ALA A 287 -11.33 14.68 -8.54
CA ALA A 287 -11.77 14.10 -7.28
C ALA A 287 -13.18 13.50 -7.37
N GLU A 288 -14.13 14.21 -8.02
CA GLU A 288 -15.48 13.67 -8.27
C GLU A 288 -15.44 12.39 -9.12
N TRP A 289 -14.62 12.35 -10.16
CA TRP A 289 -14.42 11.14 -10.96
C TRP A 289 -13.81 10.00 -10.13
N SER A 290 -12.74 10.30 -9.39
CA SER A 290 -12.04 9.28 -8.58
C SER A 290 -12.95 8.67 -7.52
N LEU A 291 -13.81 9.48 -6.87
CA LEU A 291 -14.67 9.01 -5.78
C LEU A 291 -15.97 8.34 -6.27
N SER A 292 -16.31 8.45 -7.55
CA SER A 292 -17.59 7.94 -8.10
C SER A 292 -17.84 6.45 -7.84
N ASN A 293 -16.78 5.64 -7.72
CA ASN A 293 -16.82 4.21 -7.41
C ASN A 293 -16.24 3.83 -6.03
N LYS A 294 -16.13 4.78 -5.10
CA LYS A 294 -15.67 4.58 -3.73
C LYS A 294 -16.85 4.57 -2.75
N MET A 295 -16.62 4.13 -1.49
CA MET A 295 -17.64 4.19 -0.43
C MET A 295 -18.02 5.64 -0.10
N ALA A 296 -17.08 6.55 -0.04
CA ALA A 296 -17.33 7.96 0.26
C ALA A 296 -18.21 8.65 -0.79
N LYS A 297 -18.05 8.33 -2.08
CA LYS A 297 -18.79 8.87 -3.24
C LYS A 297 -18.71 10.38 -3.42
N ASP A 298 -18.47 11.15 -2.38
CA ASP A 298 -18.50 12.62 -2.35
C ASP A 298 -17.23 13.19 -1.68
N PRO A 299 -16.45 14.03 -2.39
CA PRO A 299 -15.30 14.70 -1.82
C PRO A 299 -15.58 15.51 -0.55
N GLN A 300 -16.79 16.11 -0.41
CA GLN A 300 -17.14 16.88 0.79
C GLN A 300 -17.24 15.99 2.02
N LYS A 301 -17.82 14.80 1.91
CA LYS A 301 -17.87 13.84 3.03
C LYS A 301 -16.45 13.49 3.54
N THR A 302 -15.49 13.35 2.63
CA THR A 302 -14.09 13.07 3.02
C THR A 302 -13.45 14.24 3.72
N LEU A 303 -13.70 15.47 3.24
CA LEU A 303 -13.20 16.69 3.88
C LEU A 303 -13.82 16.87 5.28
N ASP A 304 -15.11 16.63 5.43
CA ASP A 304 -15.81 16.73 6.72
C ASP A 304 -15.24 15.72 7.74
N LEU A 305 -15.01 14.47 7.31
CA LEU A 305 -14.36 13.48 8.16
C LEU A 305 -12.94 13.91 8.56
N MET A 306 -12.12 14.36 7.59
CA MET A 306 -10.77 14.84 7.87
C MET A 306 -10.78 16.01 8.86
N HIS A 307 -11.68 16.99 8.70
CA HIS A 307 -11.81 18.13 9.62
C HIS A 307 -12.25 17.71 11.03
N SER A 308 -13.13 16.73 11.15
CA SER A 308 -13.61 16.24 12.47
C SER A 308 -12.46 15.64 13.31
N VAL A 309 -11.52 14.94 12.66
CA VAL A 309 -10.37 14.31 13.34
C VAL A 309 -9.19 15.27 13.48
N TRP A 310 -9.05 16.24 12.57
CA TRP A 310 -7.93 17.20 12.51
C TRP A 310 -7.81 18.05 13.77
N LYS A 311 -8.91 18.68 14.19
CA LYS A 311 -8.90 19.63 15.30
C LYS A 311 -8.40 19.01 16.61
N PRO A 312 -8.93 17.85 17.08
CA PRO A 312 -8.40 17.20 18.28
C PRO A 312 -6.97 16.71 18.12
N ALA A 313 -6.55 16.28 16.91
CA ALA A 313 -5.18 15.88 16.66
C ALA A 313 -4.20 17.06 16.81
N VAL A 314 -4.51 18.23 16.27
CA VAL A 314 -3.69 19.45 16.41
C VAL A 314 -3.60 19.89 17.88
N GLU A 315 -4.68 19.82 18.66
CA GLU A 315 -4.63 20.14 20.10
C GLU A 315 -3.75 19.15 20.88
N LYS A 316 -3.78 17.86 20.50
CA LYS A 316 -2.88 16.85 21.08
C LYS A 316 -1.42 17.17 20.76
N VAL A 317 -1.10 17.53 19.51
CA VAL A 317 0.26 17.94 19.09
C VAL A 317 0.76 19.13 19.90
N LYS A 318 -0.06 20.16 20.14
CA LYS A 318 0.35 21.31 20.95
C LYS A 318 0.76 20.91 22.37
N ASN A 319 0.01 19.98 22.97
CA ASN A 319 0.33 19.47 24.30
C ASN A 319 1.66 18.67 24.29
N ASP A 320 1.85 17.82 23.29
CA ASP A 320 3.05 17.01 23.16
C ASP A 320 4.30 17.88 22.87
N VAL A 321 4.19 18.86 21.99
CA VAL A 321 5.26 19.87 21.72
C VAL A 321 5.61 20.67 22.97
N SER A 322 4.62 21.06 23.78
CA SER A 322 4.86 21.77 25.04
C SER A 322 5.68 20.92 26.03
N ALA A 323 5.42 19.61 26.10
CA ALA A 323 6.19 18.68 26.91
C ALA A 323 7.64 18.52 26.40
N MET A 324 7.81 18.45 25.08
CA MET A 324 9.14 18.38 24.44
C MET A 324 9.95 19.67 24.66
N GLN A 325 9.31 20.83 24.46
CA GLN A 325 9.97 22.14 24.66
C GLN A 325 10.44 22.32 26.09
N LYS A 326 9.68 21.81 27.06
CA LYS A 326 10.13 21.81 28.46
C LYS A 326 11.44 21.04 28.66
N ILE A 327 11.60 19.88 28.01
CA ILE A 327 12.85 19.11 28.08
C ILE A 327 14.01 19.94 27.45
N VAL A 328 13.78 20.57 26.29
CA VAL A 328 14.78 21.47 25.66
C VAL A 328 15.23 22.56 26.64
N ASP A 329 14.26 23.22 27.29
CA ASP A 329 14.52 24.32 28.23
C ASP A 329 15.27 23.82 29.48
N ASP A 330 14.88 22.65 30.04
CA ASP A 330 15.52 22.02 31.20
C ASP A 330 16.98 21.56 30.89
N GLU A 331 17.26 21.18 29.64
CA GLU A 331 18.61 20.86 29.14
C GLU A 331 19.45 22.11 28.80
N GLY A 332 18.88 23.31 28.94
CA GLY A 332 19.56 24.55 28.62
C GLY A 332 19.60 24.88 27.11
N GLY A 333 18.79 24.19 26.31
CA GLY A 333 18.63 24.46 24.89
C GLY A 333 17.95 25.81 24.64
N ASN A 334 18.50 26.60 23.73
CA ASN A 334 17.95 27.92 23.36
C ASN A 334 17.38 27.88 21.93
N PHE A 335 16.45 26.96 21.68
CA PHE A 335 15.79 26.84 20.37
C PHE A 335 14.35 26.31 20.54
N LYS A 336 13.53 26.56 19.55
CA LYS A 336 12.20 25.98 19.45
C LYS A 336 12.27 24.62 18.72
N ILE A 337 11.42 23.68 19.13
CA ILE A 337 11.28 22.39 18.46
C ILE A 337 11.05 22.62 16.96
N GLN A 338 11.87 21.99 16.15
CA GLN A 338 11.77 21.97 14.69
C GLN A 338 11.35 20.56 14.24
N PRO A 339 10.92 20.37 12.99
CA PRO A 339 10.52 19.03 12.51
C PRO A 339 11.57 17.94 12.70
N TRP A 340 12.86 18.26 12.53
CA TRP A 340 13.99 17.34 12.77
C TRP A 340 14.29 17.06 14.25
N ASP A 341 13.69 17.82 15.17
CA ASP A 341 13.82 17.63 16.62
C ASP A 341 12.67 16.79 17.19
N TYR A 342 11.52 16.76 16.51
CA TYR A 342 10.28 16.18 17.04
C TYR A 342 10.46 14.75 17.54
N ARG A 343 10.95 13.84 16.69
CA ARG A 343 11.09 12.41 17.03
C ARG A 343 12.10 12.20 18.17
N TYR A 344 13.18 12.95 18.19
CA TYR A 344 14.21 12.90 19.25
C TYR A 344 13.65 13.30 20.61
N TYR A 345 12.95 14.43 20.68
CA TYR A 345 12.37 14.89 21.95
C TYR A 345 11.10 14.13 22.32
N ALA A 346 10.34 13.62 21.37
CA ALA A 346 9.23 12.72 21.65
C ALA A 346 9.71 11.45 22.35
N GLU A 347 10.85 10.88 21.93
CA GLU A 347 11.44 9.71 22.61
C GLU A 347 11.90 10.04 24.03
N LYS A 348 12.48 11.22 24.25
CA LYS A 348 12.82 11.68 25.62
C LYS A 348 11.56 11.84 26.50
N VAL A 349 10.47 12.40 25.96
CA VAL A 349 9.18 12.49 26.68
C VAL A 349 8.64 11.10 26.98
N ARG A 350 8.66 10.17 26.01
CA ARG A 350 8.23 8.78 26.19
C ARG A 350 8.99 8.11 27.33
N LYS A 351 10.30 8.24 27.33
CA LYS A 351 11.17 7.70 28.38
C LYS A 351 10.88 8.32 29.75
N ALA A 352 10.73 9.65 29.80
CA ALA A 352 10.48 10.35 31.07
C ALA A 352 9.08 10.10 31.64
N LYS A 353 8.06 10.02 30.78
CA LYS A 353 6.65 9.91 31.21
C LYS A 353 6.16 8.49 31.42
N TYR A 354 6.65 7.55 30.60
CA TYR A 354 6.16 6.18 30.57
C TYR A 354 7.24 5.17 31.03
N ASP A 355 8.46 5.64 31.33
CA ASP A 355 9.63 4.78 31.58
C ASP A 355 9.82 3.76 30.46
N LEU A 356 9.65 4.21 29.21
CA LEU A 356 9.63 3.38 28.02
C LEU A 356 10.64 3.90 27.00
N ASP A 357 11.59 3.06 26.65
CA ASP A 357 12.64 3.33 25.69
C ASP A 357 12.39 2.49 24.44
N GLN A 358 12.26 3.13 23.26
CA GLN A 358 12.06 2.41 22.01
C GLN A 358 13.19 1.44 21.70
N ASN A 359 14.42 1.79 22.07
CA ASN A 359 15.55 0.92 21.87
C ASN A 359 15.51 -0.32 22.78
N GLU A 360 14.96 -0.19 24.01
CA GLU A 360 14.69 -1.34 24.90
C GLU A 360 13.64 -2.25 24.25
N ILE A 361 12.51 -1.70 23.78
CA ILE A 361 11.45 -2.47 23.13
C ILE A 361 11.98 -3.18 21.89
N LYS A 362 12.77 -2.50 21.06
CA LYS A 362 13.32 -3.04 19.82
C LYS A 362 14.11 -4.33 20.03
N GLN A 363 14.74 -4.51 21.19
CA GLN A 363 15.49 -5.72 21.51
C GLN A 363 14.61 -6.99 21.58
N TYR A 364 13.30 -6.82 21.70
CA TYR A 364 12.29 -7.89 21.71
C TYR A 364 11.57 -8.04 20.36
N LEU A 365 11.74 -7.09 19.44
CA LEU A 365 11.07 -7.08 18.16
C LEU A 365 11.95 -7.70 17.06
N GLN A 366 12.23 -8.98 17.22
CA GLN A 366 12.95 -9.76 16.23
C GLN A 366 12.01 -10.14 15.07
N LEU A 367 12.38 -9.79 13.85
CA LEU A 367 11.55 -9.98 12.64
C LEU A 367 11.02 -11.43 12.52
N GLU A 368 11.87 -12.43 12.73
CA GLU A 368 11.47 -13.83 12.57
C GLU A 368 10.44 -14.26 13.63
N ASN A 369 10.63 -13.84 14.88
CA ASN A 369 9.68 -14.14 15.95
C ASN A 369 8.33 -13.45 15.72
N LEU A 370 8.36 -12.18 15.28
CA LEU A 370 7.12 -11.45 14.96
C LEU A 370 6.39 -12.04 13.78
N ARG A 371 7.12 -12.54 12.76
CA ARG A 371 6.49 -13.28 11.67
C ARG A 371 5.78 -14.53 12.19
N GLU A 372 6.40 -15.30 13.08
CA GLU A 372 5.74 -16.45 13.72
C GLU A 372 4.53 -16.00 14.56
N GLY A 373 4.63 -14.84 15.24
CA GLY A 373 3.52 -14.25 15.98
C GLY A 373 2.34 -13.88 15.05
N MET A 374 2.63 -13.32 13.91
CA MET A 374 1.68 -13.01 12.85
C MET A 374 1.00 -14.28 12.32
N PHE A 375 1.75 -15.36 12.04
CA PHE A 375 1.22 -16.64 11.63
C PHE A 375 0.35 -17.27 12.72
N TRP A 376 0.80 -17.22 13.97
CA TRP A 376 0.02 -17.71 15.10
C TRP A 376 -1.31 -16.96 15.22
N THR A 377 -1.28 -15.62 15.09
CA THR A 377 -2.49 -14.78 15.11
C THR A 377 -3.49 -15.23 14.05
N ALA A 378 -3.05 -15.37 12.79
CA ALA A 378 -3.91 -15.84 11.71
C ALA A 378 -4.40 -17.28 11.93
N GLY A 379 -3.57 -18.11 12.56
CA GLY A 379 -3.93 -19.47 12.96
C GLY A 379 -5.00 -19.51 14.04
N GLU A 380 -4.95 -18.59 15.03
CA GLU A 380 -5.96 -18.49 16.08
C GLU A 380 -7.25 -17.84 15.57
N LEU A 381 -7.17 -16.85 14.71
CA LEU A 381 -8.36 -16.17 14.20
C LEU A 381 -9.09 -16.98 13.12
N PHE A 382 -8.36 -17.56 12.17
CA PHE A 382 -8.91 -18.06 10.91
C PHE A 382 -8.55 -19.52 10.60
N ASP A 383 -7.99 -20.25 11.55
CA ASP A 383 -7.55 -21.64 11.39
C ASP A 383 -6.53 -21.86 10.25
N LEU A 384 -5.64 -20.88 10.03
CA LEU A 384 -4.60 -20.94 9.02
C LEU A 384 -3.32 -21.61 9.55
N GLY A 385 -2.69 -22.39 8.69
CA GLY A 385 -1.37 -22.99 8.90
C GLY A 385 -0.38 -22.50 7.85
N PHE A 386 0.90 -22.40 8.22
CA PHE A 386 1.97 -21.89 7.37
C PHE A 386 3.14 -22.87 7.35
N LYS A 387 3.54 -23.31 6.17
CA LYS A 387 4.66 -24.22 5.97
C LYS A 387 5.64 -23.62 4.97
N GLN A 388 6.87 -23.35 5.38
CA GLN A 388 7.89 -22.87 4.45
C GLN A 388 8.18 -23.92 3.37
N VAL A 389 8.25 -23.47 2.12
CA VAL A 389 8.57 -24.29 0.96
C VAL A 389 9.83 -23.78 0.27
N PHE A 390 10.63 -24.71 -0.28
CA PHE A 390 11.96 -24.40 -0.85
C PHE A 390 12.08 -24.83 -2.33
N ASP A 391 11.06 -25.47 -2.85
CA ASP A 391 10.97 -25.96 -4.23
C ASP A 391 10.20 -25.01 -5.15
N VAL A 392 9.87 -23.82 -4.65
CA VAL A 392 9.23 -22.74 -5.42
C VAL A 392 10.27 -21.68 -5.79
N PRO A 393 10.39 -21.31 -7.08
CA PRO A 393 11.34 -20.30 -7.51
C PRO A 393 11.08 -18.91 -6.89
N VAL A 394 12.16 -18.19 -6.58
CA VAL A 394 12.11 -16.84 -6.04
C VAL A 394 12.87 -15.87 -6.94
N TYR A 395 12.47 -14.62 -6.97
CA TYR A 395 13.09 -13.58 -7.79
C TYR A 395 14.33 -12.92 -7.14
N HIS A 396 14.54 -13.14 -5.85
CA HIS A 396 15.71 -12.65 -5.12
C HIS A 396 16.08 -13.62 -3.98
N PRO A 397 17.38 -13.79 -3.61
CA PRO A 397 17.79 -14.72 -2.56
C PRO A 397 17.21 -14.46 -1.18
N ASP A 398 16.80 -13.23 -0.88
CA ASP A 398 16.20 -12.86 0.39
C ASP A 398 14.69 -13.18 0.47
N VAL A 399 14.07 -13.50 -0.66
CA VAL A 399 12.65 -13.85 -0.71
C VAL A 399 12.45 -15.27 -0.23
N ARG A 400 11.44 -15.45 0.61
CA ARG A 400 11.04 -16.77 1.14
C ARG A 400 9.58 -17.01 0.86
N VAL A 401 9.20 -18.28 0.75
CA VAL A 401 7.83 -18.69 0.37
C VAL A 401 7.24 -19.63 1.40
N TRP A 402 5.95 -19.44 1.70
CA TRP A 402 5.17 -20.33 2.54
C TRP A 402 3.92 -20.80 1.82
N GLU A 403 3.67 -22.10 1.92
CA GLU A 403 2.35 -22.69 1.67
C GLU A 403 1.43 -22.28 2.81
N VAL A 404 0.27 -21.73 2.45
CA VAL A 404 -0.79 -21.40 3.39
C VAL A 404 -1.89 -22.44 3.26
N ASN A 405 -2.32 -23.04 4.37
CA ASN A 405 -3.32 -24.08 4.39
C ASN A 405 -4.31 -23.87 5.55
N ASN A 406 -5.43 -24.55 5.50
CA ASN A 406 -6.30 -24.67 6.66
C ASN A 406 -5.72 -25.71 7.62
N LYS A 407 -5.35 -25.32 8.86
CA LYS A 407 -4.66 -26.16 9.83
C LYS A 407 -5.46 -27.39 10.27
N ASN A 408 -6.81 -27.34 10.17
CA ASN A 408 -7.69 -28.43 10.60
C ASN A 408 -7.89 -29.49 9.51
N THR A 409 -7.90 -29.07 8.23
CA THR A 409 -8.17 -29.95 7.08
C THR A 409 -6.92 -30.28 6.25
N GLY A 410 -5.87 -29.47 6.37
CA GLY A 410 -4.66 -29.55 5.54
C GLY A 410 -4.87 -29.07 4.10
N VAL A 411 -6.04 -28.53 3.75
CA VAL A 411 -6.33 -28.03 2.41
C VAL A 411 -5.50 -26.77 2.16
N VAL A 412 -4.72 -26.79 1.08
CA VAL A 412 -3.91 -25.62 0.65
C VAL A 412 -4.84 -24.54 0.13
N ILE A 413 -4.60 -23.30 0.56
CA ILE A 413 -5.36 -22.10 0.19
C ILE A 413 -4.58 -21.18 -0.73
N GLY A 414 -3.24 -21.15 -0.65
CA GLY A 414 -2.41 -20.30 -1.50
C GLY A 414 -0.95 -20.31 -1.13
N LEU A 415 -0.19 -19.43 -1.79
CA LEU A 415 1.23 -19.18 -1.52
C LEU A 415 1.43 -17.75 -1.06
N TRP A 416 2.25 -17.58 -0.04
CA TRP A 416 2.71 -16.29 0.45
C TRP A 416 4.21 -16.14 0.27
N TYR A 417 4.62 -15.15 -0.55
CA TYR A 417 6.00 -14.72 -0.74
C TYR A 417 6.31 -13.58 0.21
N PHE A 418 7.47 -13.61 0.85
CA PHE A 418 7.92 -12.58 1.76
C PHE A 418 9.26 -12.01 1.30
N ASP A 419 9.25 -10.73 0.95
CA ASP A 419 10.41 -9.92 0.56
C ASP A 419 10.66 -8.80 1.57
N PRO A 420 11.38 -9.09 2.69
CA PRO A 420 11.41 -8.19 3.85
C PRO A 420 12.38 -7.02 3.74
N TYR A 421 13.45 -7.11 2.94
CA TYR A 421 14.59 -6.21 3.09
C TYR A 421 14.66 -5.12 2.01
N ALA A 422 15.14 -3.93 2.44
CA ALA A 422 15.54 -2.86 1.54
C ALA A 422 16.75 -3.27 0.70
N ARG A 423 16.80 -2.80 -0.54
CA ARG A 423 17.94 -2.93 -1.43
C ARG A 423 17.86 -1.95 -2.60
N VAL A 424 18.98 -1.68 -3.24
CA VAL A 424 19.02 -0.87 -4.48
C VAL A 424 18.10 -1.50 -5.54
N GLY A 425 17.32 -0.66 -6.21
CA GLY A 425 16.35 -1.10 -7.23
C GLY A 425 15.01 -1.58 -6.68
N LYS A 426 14.82 -1.62 -5.37
CA LYS A 426 13.53 -1.88 -4.73
C LYS A 426 12.89 -0.57 -4.29
N ARG A 427 11.62 -0.37 -4.64
CA ARG A 427 10.82 0.80 -4.25
C ARG A 427 10.72 0.88 -2.73
N SER A 428 10.79 2.09 -2.17
CA SER A 428 10.58 2.32 -0.73
C SER A 428 9.12 2.13 -0.29
N GLY A 429 8.91 2.07 1.02
CA GLY A 429 7.61 1.77 1.62
C GLY A 429 7.36 0.28 1.77
N ALA A 430 6.11 -0.10 2.00
CA ALA A 430 5.67 -1.49 2.04
C ALA A 430 4.43 -1.65 1.16
N TRP A 431 4.19 -2.86 0.67
CA TRP A 431 3.04 -3.16 -0.17
C TRP A 431 2.80 -4.66 -0.33
N MET A 432 1.55 -5.03 -0.59
CA MET A 432 1.15 -6.35 -1.05
C MET A 432 1.01 -6.36 -2.57
N ASN A 433 1.42 -7.45 -3.22
CA ASN A 433 1.08 -7.76 -4.62
C ASN A 433 0.32 -9.08 -4.69
N SER A 434 -0.70 -9.13 -5.56
CA SER A 434 -1.22 -10.40 -6.07
C SER A 434 -0.49 -10.76 -7.36
N HIS A 435 0.14 -11.92 -7.39
CA HIS A 435 0.76 -12.48 -8.59
C HIS A 435 -0.21 -13.39 -9.34
N ARG A 436 -1.17 -13.94 -8.64
CA ARG A 436 -2.33 -14.66 -9.17
C ARG A 436 -3.48 -14.52 -8.20
N ASP A 437 -4.63 -14.05 -8.70
CA ASP A 437 -5.85 -13.95 -7.93
C ASP A 437 -6.54 -15.32 -7.82
N GLN A 438 -7.23 -15.52 -6.69
CA GLN A 438 -8.06 -16.71 -6.49
C GLN A 438 -9.24 -16.69 -7.46
N GLN A 439 -9.56 -17.81 -8.09
CA GLN A 439 -10.71 -17.95 -8.97
C GLN A 439 -11.21 -19.40 -9.09
N LYS A 440 -12.44 -19.55 -9.61
CA LYS A 440 -13.07 -20.86 -9.82
C LYS A 440 -13.84 -20.96 -11.15
N ILE A 441 -13.43 -20.21 -12.17
CA ILE A 441 -14.13 -20.23 -13.47
C ILE A 441 -13.97 -21.59 -14.14
N LYS A 442 -12.75 -22.03 -14.35
CA LYS A 442 -12.43 -23.34 -14.98
C LYS A 442 -12.10 -24.37 -13.92
N GLU A 443 -11.28 -24.00 -12.99
CA GLU A 443 -10.80 -24.81 -11.87
C GLU A 443 -10.52 -23.92 -10.67
N ASN A 444 -10.33 -24.49 -9.49
CA ASN A 444 -9.96 -23.72 -8.32
C ASN A 444 -8.47 -23.35 -8.38
N LEU A 445 -8.17 -22.17 -8.91
CA LEU A 445 -6.82 -21.62 -8.91
C LEU A 445 -6.51 -20.93 -7.60
N LEU A 446 -5.42 -21.37 -6.97
CA LEU A 446 -4.96 -20.82 -5.69
C LEU A 446 -4.28 -19.46 -5.87
N PRO A 447 -4.51 -18.52 -4.95
CA PRO A 447 -3.84 -17.22 -4.99
C PRO A 447 -2.35 -17.35 -4.72
N ILE A 448 -1.58 -16.47 -5.34
CA ILE A 448 -0.15 -16.26 -5.07
C ILE A 448 0.01 -14.78 -4.71
N VAL A 449 0.36 -14.50 -3.47
CA VAL A 449 0.51 -13.13 -2.99
C VAL A 449 1.90 -12.89 -2.43
N SER A 450 2.36 -11.64 -2.41
CA SER A 450 3.61 -11.24 -1.76
C SER A 450 3.42 -10.06 -0.84
N ASN A 451 4.14 -10.06 0.28
CA ASN A 451 4.37 -8.87 1.07
C ASN A 451 5.81 -8.40 0.88
N ASN A 452 5.95 -7.11 0.62
CA ASN A 452 7.20 -6.44 0.34
C ASN A 452 7.41 -5.35 1.38
N CYS A 453 8.53 -5.41 2.10
CA CYS A 453 8.93 -4.42 3.10
C CYS A 453 10.33 -3.87 2.77
N ASN A 454 10.77 -2.89 3.53
CA ASN A 454 12.09 -2.30 3.38
C ASN A 454 12.82 -2.26 4.73
N PHE A 455 12.75 -3.36 5.49
CA PHE A 455 13.48 -3.47 6.76
C PHE A 455 14.99 -3.46 6.52
N ILE A 456 15.72 -2.92 7.49
CA ILE A 456 17.19 -2.90 7.42
C ILE A 456 17.70 -4.32 7.67
N LYS A 457 18.44 -4.86 6.72
CA LYS A 457 19.09 -6.16 6.85
C LYS A 457 20.37 -6.01 7.67
N GLY A 458 20.46 -6.70 8.81
CA GLY A 458 21.69 -6.81 9.57
C GLY A 458 22.75 -7.70 8.90
N ASN A 459 23.88 -7.90 9.58
CA ASN A 459 24.89 -8.86 9.13
C ASN A 459 24.31 -10.28 9.07
N SER A 460 24.83 -11.13 8.19
CA SER A 460 24.30 -12.45 7.81
C SER A 460 24.07 -13.46 8.96
N ASN A 461 24.56 -13.18 10.19
CA ASN A 461 24.43 -14.06 11.35
C ASN A 461 23.79 -13.34 12.58
N GLU A 462 23.23 -12.14 12.39
CA GLU A 462 22.63 -11.38 13.47
C GLU A 462 21.12 -11.40 13.36
N ALA A 463 20.44 -11.33 14.51
CA ALA A 463 18.99 -11.16 14.55
C ALA A 463 18.61 -9.81 13.93
N VAL A 464 17.64 -9.80 13.03
CA VAL A 464 17.10 -8.56 12.48
C VAL A 464 16.09 -8.00 13.47
N LEU A 465 16.42 -6.88 14.09
CA LEU A 465 15.56 -6.16 15.01
C LEU A 465 14.88 -5.02 14.28
N ILE A 466 13.56 -4.98 14.35
CA ILE A 466 12.75 -3.96 13.70
C ILE A 466 12.13 -2.99 14.71
N SER A 467 11.76 -1.81 14.27
CA SER A 467 11.06 -0.84 15.12
C SER A 467 9.62 -1.29 15.40
N TRP A 468 8.93 -0.62 16.33
CA TRP A 468 7.50 -0.85 16.54
C TRP A 468 6.68 -0.52 15.30
N ASP A 469 7.02 0.56 14.61
CA ASP A 469 6.40 0.99 13.36
C ASP A 469 6.60 -0.05 12.23
N ASP A 470 7.82 -0.58 12.08
CA ASP A 470 8.10 -1.69 11.15
C ASP A 470 7.30 -2.96 11.50
N ALA A 471 7.13 -3.26 12.79
CA ALA A 471 6.35 -4.39 13.26
C ALA A 471 4.85 -4.21 12.96
N THR A 472 4.34 -2.99 13.14
CA THR A 472 2.97 -2.61 12.72
C THR A 472 2.80 -2.78 11.22
N THR A 473 3.76 -2.28 10.43
CA THR A 473 3.77 -2.45 8.97
C THR A 473 3.78 -3.93 8.55
N LEU A 474 4.52 -4.78 9.25
CA LEU A 474 4.54 -6.23 8.99
C LEU A 474 3.12 -6.85 9.14
N PHE A 475 2.40 -6.50 10.21
CA PHE A 475 1.02 -6.96 10.43
C PHE A 475 0.06 -6.36 9.40
N HIS A 476 0.22 -5.07 9.08
CA HIS A 476 -0.56 -4.37 8.07
C HIS A 476 -0.50 -5.09 6.71
N GLU A 477 0.71 -5.27 6.17
CA GLU A 477 0.89 -5.91 4.87
C GLU A 477 0.37 -7.34 4.85
N PHE A 478 0.47 -8.04 5.98
CA PHE A 478 -0.09 -9.37 6.10
C PHE A 478 -1.62 -9.37 6.13
N GLY A 479 -2.26 -8.32 6.64
CA GLY A 479 -3.71 -8.15 6.55
C GLY A 479 -4.19 -8.09 5.09
N HIS A 480 -3.47 -7.35 4.22
CA HIS A 480 -3.71 -7.39 2.79
C HIS A 480 -3.49 -8.79 2.18
N ALA A 481 -2.40 -9.48 2.59
CA ALA A 481 -2.15 -10.83 2.13
C ALA A 481 -3.27 -11.80 2.53
N LEU A 482 -3.77 -11.71 3.76
CA LEU A 482 -4.92 -12.51 4.22
C LEU A 482 -6.17 -12.22 3.41
N HIS A 483 -6.43 -10.95 3.05
CA HIS A 483 -7.55 -10.58 2.18
C HIS A 483 -7.45 -11.25 0.80
N GLY A 484 -6.25 -11.33 0.22
CA GLY A 484 -6.00 -12.06 -1.03
C GLY A 484 -6.08 -13.60 -0.88
N LEU A 485 -5.43 -14.13 0.17
CA LEU A 485 -5.34 -15.57 0.41
C LEU A 485 -6.69 -16.21 0.79
N CYS A 486 -7.49 -15.52 1.60
CA CYS A 486 -8.77 -16.04 2.10
C CYS A 486 -9.91 -15.86 1.10
N SER A 487 -9.70 -15.17 -0.01
CA SER A 487 -10.72 -14.96 -1.05
C SER A 487 -11.30 -16.28 -1.55
N ASN A 488 -12.61 -16.32 -1.75
CA ASN A 488 -13.34 -17.54 -2.14
C ASN A 488 -14.43 -17.24 -3.17
N VAL A 489 -14.06 -16.52 -4.22
CA VAL A 489 -14.94 -16.04 -5.29
C VAL A 489 -14.86 -16.96 -6.53
N THR A 490 -15.81 -16.79 -7.47
CA THR A 490 -15.77 -17.47 -8.76
C THR A 490 -14.90 -16.73 -9.77
N TYR A 491 -14.97 -15.40 -9.78
CA TYR A 491 -14.38 -14.56 -10.81
C TYR A 491 -13.18 -13.75 -10.27
N PRO A 492 -12.03 -13.75 -10.96
CA PRO A 492 -10.81 -13.09 -10.47
C PRO A 492 -10.97 -11.58 -10.26
N SER A 493 -11.78 -10.90 -11.08
CA SER A 493 -12.06 -9.48 -10.92
C SER A 493 -12.80 -9.11 -9.62
N LEU A 494 -13.33 -10.09 -8.90
CA LEU A 494 -13.94 -9.92 -7.57
C LEU A 494 -13.02 -10.36 -6.43
N SER A 495 -11.81 -10.87 -6.72
CA SER A 495 -10.98 -11.54 -5.74
C SER A 495 -10.29 -10.58 -4.77
N GLY A 496 -10.29 -10.94 -3.50
CA GLY A 496 -9.44 -10.36 -2.46
C GLY A 496 -9.46 -8.84 -2.41
N THR A 497 -8.33 -8.23 -2.72
CA THR A 497 -8.13 -6.78 -2.66
C THR A 497 -8.75 -5.98 -3.81
N SER A 498 -9.50 -6.64 -4.73
CA SER A 498 -10.26 -5.99 -5.81
C SER A 498 -11.56 -5.31 -5.31
N VAL A 499 -11.46 -4.55 -4.24
CA VAL A 499 -12.54 -3.80 -3.57
C VAL A 499 -12.35 -2.29 -3.73
N ALA A 500 -13.30 -1.48 -3.25
CA ALA A 500 -13.14 -0.03 -3.27
C ALA A 500 -11.87 0.40 -2.50
N ARG A 501 -11.18 1.43 -3.01
CA ARG A 501 -9.91 1.89 -2.44
C ARG A 501 -10.02 2.31 -0.98
N ASP A 502 -11.11 2.94 -0.59
CA ASP A 502 -11.38 3.36 0.78
C ASP A 502 -11.91 2.23 1.71
N TYR A 503 -12.00 0.99 1.17
CA TYR A 503 -12.26 -0.22 1.93
C TYR A 503 -11.02 -1.14 2.02
N VAL A 504 -10.14 -1.08 1.05
CA VAL A 504 -9.03 -2.04 0.91
C VAL A 504 -8.08 -2.05 2.11
N GLU A 505 -7.93 -0.90 2.79
CA GLU A 505 -7.08 -0.76 3.99
C GLU A 505 -7.74 -1.30 5.27
N PHE A 506 -9.03 -1.64 5.23
CA PHE A 506 -9.73 -2.12 6.42
C PHE A 506 -9.15 -3.44 6.98
N PRO A 507 -8.96 -4.51 6.20
CA PRO A 507 -8.38 -5.74 6.73
C PRO A 507 -6.93 -5.60 7.21
N SER A 508 -6.15 -4.74 6.54
CA SER A 508 -4.75 -4.50 6.88
C SER A 508 -4.61 -3.74 8.21
N GLN A 509 -5.30 -2.61 8.34
CA GLN A 509 -5.29 -1.82 9.57
C GLN A 509 -5.95 -2.56 10.74
N LEU A 510 -6.97 -3.36 10.48
CA LEU A 510 -7.58 -4.18 11.53
C LEU A 510 -6.58 -5.17 12.13
N LEU A 511 -5.72 -5.80 11.31
CA LEU A 511 -4.75 -6.78 11.81
C LEU A 511 -3.64 -6.16 12.67
N GLU A 512 -3.34 -4.88 12.52
CA GLU A 512 -2.36 -4.16 13.34
C GLU A 512 -2.65 -4.23 14.84
N HIS A 513 -3.94 -4.26 15.21
CA HIS A 513 -4.36 -4.32 16.62
C HIS A 513 -3.82 -5.53 17.37
N TRP A 514 -3.61 -6.67 16.69
CA TRP A 514 -3.15 -7.89 17.35
C TRP A 514 -1.68 -7.84 17.76
N LEU A 515 -0.83 -7.03 17.09
CA LEU A 515 0.56 -6.85 17.50
C LEU A 515 0.68 -6.42 18.97
N ALA A 516 -0.17 -5.49 19.42
CA ALA A 516 -0.12 -4.92 20.76
C ALA A 516 -0.83 -5.79 21.83
N THR A 517 -1.44 -6.91 21.45
CA THR A 517 -2.13 -7.77 22.41
C THR A 517 -1.12 -8.49 23.34
N PRO A 518 -1.46 -8.64 24.63
CA PRO A 518 -0.62 -9.40 25.57
C PRO A 518 -0.30 -10.82 25.08
N GLU A 519 -1.24 -11.46 24.40
CA GLU A 519 -1.10 -12.82 23.88
C GLU A 519 0.03 -12.91 22.83
N VAL A 520 0.14 -11.94 21.94
CA VAL A 520 1.20 -11.89 20.93
C VAL A 520 2.52 -11.45 21.57
N LEU A 521 2.50 -10.37 22.36
CA LEU A 521 3.72 -9.83 22.97
C LEU A 521 4.41 -10.83 23.89
N ASN A 522 3.66 -11.46 24.80
CA ASN A 522 4.24 -12.43 25.75
C ASN A 522 4.82 -13.67 25.09
N LYS A 523 4.33 -14.04 23.91
CA LYS A 523 4.72 -15.27 23.23
C LYS A 523 5.81 -15.07 22.18
N PHE A 524 5.82 -13.94 21.50
CA PHE A 524 6.65 -13.71 20.31
C PHE A 524 7.58 -12.51 20.40
N ALA A 525 7.31 -11.54 21.27
CA ALA A 525 8.26 -10.46 21.55
C ALA A 525 9.30 -10.95 22.56
N LEU A 526 10.28 -11.72 22.05
CA LEU A 526 11.33 -12.35 22.86
C LEU A 526 12.65 -11.62 22.65
N HIS A 527 13.36 -11.37 23.77
CA HIS A 527 14.64 -10.69 23.72
C HIS A 527 15.67 -11.46 22.88
N TYR A 528 16.29 -10.79 21.91
CA TYR A 528 17.10 -11.43 20.86
C TYR A 528 18.34 -12.19 21.34
N LYS A 529 18.86 -11.89 22.54
CA LYS A 529 20.01 -12.60 23.13
C LYS A 529 19.60 -13.66 24.16
N THR A 530 18.62 -13.33 25.03
CA THR A 530 18.25 -14.20 26.15
C THR A 530 17.06 -15.07 25.87
N ASN A 531 16.29 -14.75 24.84
CA ASN A 531 15.02 -15.40 24.49
C ASN A 531 13.94 -15.28 25.59
N GLU A 532 14.13 -14.35 26.52
CA GLU A 532 13.14 -14.04 27.55
C GLU A 532 12.02 -13.18 26.99
N PRO A 533 10.76 -13.40 27.37
CA PRO A 533 9.64 -12.58 26.94
C PRO A 533 9.71 -11.19 27.56
N LEU A 534 8.98 -10.25 26.97
CA LEU A 534 8.72 -8.95 27.59
C LEU A 534 8.20 -9.14 29.02
N SER A 535 8.75 -8.36 29.97
CA SER A 535 8.22 -8.37 31.34
C SER A 535 6.78 -7.84 31.35
N GLN A 536 5.94 -8.35 32.28
CA GLN A 536 4.57 -7.86 32.44
C GLN A 536 4.52 -6.33 32.65
N SER A 537 5.50 -5.79 33.40
CA SER A 537 5.64 -4.34 33.60
C SER A 537 5.93 -3.60 32.30
N LEU A 538 6.71 -4.17 31.38
CA LEU A 538 7.00 -3.54 30.08
C LEU A 538 5.77 -3.58 29.16
N VAL A 539 5.02 -4.69 29.14
CA VAL A 539 3.74 -4.78 28.41
C VAL A 539 2.73 -3.74 28.90
N GLU A 540 2.63 -3.56 30.22
CA GLU A 540 1.74 -2.52 30.80
C GLU A 540 2.18 -1.09 30.43
N ARG A 541 3.50 -0.84 30.37
CA ARG A 541 4.06 0.47 29.96
C ARG A 541 3.80 0.74 28.48
N ILE A 542 3.94 -0.28 27.60
CA ILE A 542 3.59 -0.20 26.17
C ILE A 542 2.12 0.16 26.04
N GLY A 543 1.22 -0.54 26.76
CA GLY A 543 -0.22 -0.24 26.72
C GLY A 543 -0.55 1.19 27.19
N LYS A 544 0.12 1.69 28.23
CA LYS A 544 -0.06 3.09 28.69
C LYS A 544 0.44 4.12 27.69
N ALA A 545 1.45 3.79 26.88
CA ALA A 545 2.04 4.65 25.88
C ALA A 545 1.37 4.50 24.50
N ALA A 546 0.41 3.60 24.33
CA ALA A 546 -0.18 3.26 23.04
C ALA A 546 -0.69 4.49 22.27
N ASN A 547 -1.32 5.45 22.96
CA ASN A 547 -1.82 6.69 22.36
C ASN A 547 -0.82 7.87 22.45
N PHE A 548 0.44 7.59 22.78
CA PHE A 548 1.48 8.60 22.72
C PHE A 548 1.84 8.86 21.25
N ASN A 549 1.95 10.12 20.85
CA ASN A 549 2.17 10.55 19.46
C ASN A 549 0.99 10.31 18.48
N GLU A 550 -0.18 9.87 18.91
CA GLU A 550 -1.34 9.78 18.03
C GLU A 550 -1.70 11.13 17.36
N GLY A 551 -1.50 12.24 18.06
CA GLY A 551 -1.62 13.58 17.47
C GLY A 551 -0.66 13.78 16.30
N PHE A 552 0.61 13.39 16.46
CA PHE A 552 1.63 13.48 15.41
C PHE A 552 1.28 12.61 14.20
N ALA A 553 1.02 11.32 14.41
CA ALA A 553 0.72 10.38 13.34
C ALA A 553 -0.53 10.81 12.53
N THR A 554 -1.56 11.26 13.24
CA THR A 554 -2.79 11.79 12.65
C THR A 554 -2.52 13.04 11.82
N VAL A 555 -1.80 14.03 12.36
CA VAL A 555 -1.50 15.30 11.66
C VAL A 555 -0.58 15.05 10.45
N GLU A 556 0.46 14.23 10.60
CA GLU A 556 1.38 13.88 9.52
C GLU A 556 0.63 13.27 8.32
N THR A 557 -0.30 12.34 8.58
CA THR A 557 -1.03 11.61 7.54
C THR A 557 -2.18 12.42 6.94
N ILE A 558 -3.03 13.02 7.77
CA ILE A 558 -4.23 13.74 7.29
C ILE A 558 -3.85 15.03 6.54
N SER A 559 -2.72 15.69 6.88
CA SER A 559 -2.23 16.83 6.10
C SER A 559 -1.96 16.46 4.64
N SER A 560 -1.37 15.28 4.39
CA SER A 560 -1.19 14.75 3.02
C SER A 560 -2.53 14.46 2.35
N SER A 561 -3.52 13.94 3.10
CA SER A 561 -4.87 13.68 2.57
C SER A 561 -5.59 14.98 2.18
N PHE A 562 -5.46 16.04 2.97
CA PHE A 562 -6.00 17.36 2.61
C PHE A 562 -5.36 17.92 1.33
N VAL A 563 -4.05 17.82 1.22
CA VAL A 563 -3.32 18.30 0.05
C VAL A 563 -3.72 17.49 -1.18
N ASP A 564 -3.76 16.15 -1.10
CA ASP A 564 -4.21 15.28 -2.19
C ASP A 564 -5.63 15.65 -2.66
N MET A 565 -6.60 15.69 -1.74
CA MET A 565 -7.99 16.00 -2.10
C MET A 565 -8.10 17.38 -2.75
N LYS A 566 -7.46 18.41 -2.17
CA LYS A 566 -7.53 19.77 -2.70
C LYS A 566 -6.81 19.93 -4.05
N LEU A 567 -5.71 19.20 -4.30
CA LEU A 567 -5.05 19.17 -5.61
C LEU A 567 -5.98 18.65 -6.71
N HIS A 568 -6.81 17.67 -6.40
CA HIS A 568 -7.69 17.04 -7.37
C HIS A 568 -9.10 17.65 -7.46
N LEU A 569 -9.44 18.54 -6.53
CA LEU A 569 -10.62 19.41 -6.61
C LEU A 569 -10.37 20.64 -7.49
N THR A 570 -9.12 21.10 -7.66
CA THR A 570 -8.80 22.23 -8.53
C THR A 570 -8.65 21.79 -9.99
N THR A 571 -9.06 22.65 -10.90
CA THR A 571 -8.85 22.52 -12.36
C THR A 571 -7.79 23.50 -12.87
N GLU A 572 -7.29 24.38 -12.01
CA GLU A 572 -6.29 25.37 -12.35
C GLU A 572 -4.87 24.79 -12.31
N THR A 573 -3.97 25.37 -13.10
CA THR A 573 -2.54 25.06 -12.99
C THR A 573 -2.00 25.56 -11.66
N VAL A 574 -1.32 24.69 -10.93
CA VAL A 574 -0.78 24.98 -9.60
C VAL A 574 0.73 25.07 -9.62
N ASP A 575 1.30 25.98 -8.82
CA ASP A 575 2.68 25.86 -8.34
C ASP A 575 2.66 24.93 -7.12
N PRO A 576 3.40 23.82 -7.13
CA PRO A 576 3.34 22.82 -6.06
C PRO A 576 3.68 23.37 -4.68
N HIS A 577 4.69 24.26 -4.59
CA HIS A 577 5.15 24.82 -3.32
C HIS A 577 4.14 25.81 -2.74
N GLU A 578 3.65 26.74 -3.55
CA GLU A 578 2.66 27.72 -3.10
C GLU A 578 1.32 27.06 -2.79
N PHE A 579 0.95 26.02 -3.53
CA PHE A 579 -0.28 25.25 -3.26
C PHE A 579 -0.18 24.50 -1.93
N GLU A 580 0.92 23.75 -1.70
CA GLU A 580 1.17 23.03 -0.45
C GLU A 580 1.12 23.99 0.73
N LYS A 581 1.86 25.10 0.65
CA LYS A 581 1.90 26.13 1.69
C LYS A 581 0.52 26.73 1.98
N LYS A 582 -0.25 27.04 0.93
CA LYS A 582 -1.61 27.55 1.06
C LYS A 582 -2.51 26.58 1.81
N VAL A 583 -2.57 25.33 1.35
CA VAL A 583 -3.43 24.30 1.98
C VAL A 583 -3.05 24.06 3.43
N LEU A 584 -1.76 23.91 3.72
CA LEU A 584 -1.29 23.67 5.08
C LEU A 584 -1.57 24.88 6.00
N SER A 585 -1.48 26.13 5.47
CA SER A 585 -1.87 27.32 6.20
C SER A 585 -3.37 27.38 6.50
N GLU A 586 -4.23 27.02 5.54
CA GLU A 586 -5.68 26.99 5.71
C GLU A 586 -6.13 26.05 6.83
N ILE A 587 -5.47 24.89 6.98
CA ILE A 587 -5.76 23.92 8.05
C ILE A 587 -5.00 24.22 9.35
N ASN A 588 -4.23 25.30 9.43
CA ASN A 588 -3.38 25.65 10.57
C ASN A 588 -2.43 24.51 10.96
N MET A 589 -1.67 23.98 9.97
CA MET A 589 -0.68 22.93 10.18
C MET A 589 0.35 23.33 11.26
N PRO A 590 0.61 22.50 12.29
CA PRO A 590 1.69 22.75 13.24
C PRO A 590 3.06 22.84 12.55
N SER A 591 3.84 23.86 12.90
CA SER A 591 5.16 24.12 12.29
C SER A 591 6.21 23.06 12.61
N GLU A 592 6.00 22.29 13.67
CA GLU A 592 6.87 21.24 14.18
C GLU A 592 6.70 19.90 13.43
N ILE A 593 5.75 19.83 12.50
CA ILE A 593 5.44 18.63 11.73
C ILE A 593 5.44 18.96 10.25
N VAL A 594 6.04 18.12 9.44
CA VAL A 594 5.90 18.14 7.98
C VAL A 594 4.91 17.03 7.58
N MET A 595 4.09 17.29 6.58
CA MET A 595 3.17 16.29 6.05
C MET A 595 3.91 15.02 5.63
N ARG A 596 3.27 13.87 5.77
CA ARG A 596 3.88 12.55 5.52
C ARG A 596 4.50 12.41 4.12
N HIS A 597 3.84 12.96 3.13
CA HIS A 597 4.29 13.01 1.75
C HIS A 597 4.10 14.43 1.22
N ARG A 598 5.18 15.16 1.00
CA ARG A 598 5.16 16.43 0.29
C ARG A 598 4.82 16.19 -1.19
N ILE A 599 4.20 17.18 -1.84
CA ILE A 599 3.75 17.06 -3.23
C ILE A 599 4.83 16.46 -4.16
N PRO A 600 6.12 16.93 -4.17
CA PRO A 600 7.13 16.42 -5.10
C PRO A 600 7.52 14.95 -4.90
N GLN A 601 7.24 14.36 -3.74
CA GLN A 601 7.60 12.98 -3.41
C GLN A 601 6.38 12.05 -3.19
N PHE A 602 5.18 12.52 -3.53
CA PHE A 602 3.94 11.81 -3.20
C PHE A 602 3.66 10.67 -4.19
N ALA A 603 4.44 9.60 -4.08
CA ALA A 603 4.36 8.44 -4.97
C ALA A 603 2.95 7.82 -5.05
N HIS A 604 2.21 7.76 -3.92
CA HIS A 604 0.86 7.21 -3.90
C HIS A 604 -0.07 7.84 -4.94
N ILE A 605 0.05 9.16 -5.13
CA ILE A 605 -0.87 9.90 -6.00
C ILE A 605 -0.27 10.25 -7.38
N PHE A 606 1.05 10.12 -7.58
CA PHE A 606 1.69 10.48 -8.84
C PHE A 606 2.35 9.31 -9.59
N SER A 607 2.41 8.11 -9.00
CA SER A 607 2.87 6.89 -9.69
C SER A 607 1.75 6.14 -10.41
N SER A 608 0.50 6.49 -10.16
CA SER A 608 -0.71 5.96 -10.81
C SER A 608 -1.94 6.76 -10.36
N ASP A 609 -3.11 6.47 -10.93
CA ASP A 609 -4.39 7.04 -10.50
C ASP A 609 -4.99 6.36 -9.26
N GLY A 610 -4.40 5.26 -8.79
CA GLY A 610 -4.98 4.39 -7.76
C GLY A 610 -5.31 5.07 -6.43
N TYR A 611 -4.47 6.01 -5.97
CA TYR A 611 -4.65 6.79 -4.74
C TYR A 611 -4.86 8.29 -5.00
N ALA A 612 -4.96 8.73 -6.26
CA ALA A 612 -5.18 10.12 -6.59
C ALA A 612 -6.60 10.56 -6.17
N ALA A 613 -6.70 11.64 -5.40
CA ALA A 613 -7.87 12.02 -4.61
C ALA A 613 -8.37 10.91 -3.68
N GLY A 614 -7.48 9.99 -3.32
CA GLY A 614 -7.78 8.76 -2.59
C GLY A 614 -6.94 8.51 -1.35
N TYR A 615 -6.01 9.40 -0.98
CA TYR A 615 -5.17 9.20 0.20
C TYR A 615 -5.95 9.29 1.52
N TYR A 616 -7.13 9.90 1.52
CA TYR A 616 -8.09 9.88 2.63
C TYR A 616 -8.53 8.45 3.01
N SER A 617 -8.34 7.47 2.13
CA SER A 617 -8.76 6.07 2.31
C SER A 617 -8.19 5.46 3.58
N TYR A 618 -6.98 5.84 3.99
CA TYR A 618 -6.37 5.40 5.25
C TYR A 618 -7.21 5.84 6.46
N LEU A 619 -7.61 7.12 6.51
CA LEU A 619 -8.47 7.61 7.60
C LEU A 619 -9.87 7.01 7.53
N TRP A 620 -10.42 6.84 6.31
CA TRP A 620 -11.73 6.22 6.13
C TRP A 620 -11.74 4.79 6.64
N ALA A 621 -10.72 4.02 6.27
CA ALA A 621 -10.55 2.66 6.76
C ALA A 621 -10.22 2.60 8.26
N ASP A 622 -9.53 3.60 8.82
CA ASP A 622 -9.32 3.73 10.28
C ASP A 622 -10.63 3.83 11.06
N VAL A 623 -11.61 4.56 10.54
CA VAL A 623 -12.96 4.59 11.14
C VAL A 623 -13.59 3.20 11.13
N ILE A 624 -13.49 2.52 9.99
CA ILE A 624 -14.04 1.17 9.81
C ILE A 624 -13.34 0.17 10.74
N ASN A 625 -12.00 0.19 10.79
CA ASN A 625 -11.24 -0.78 11.58
C ASN A 625 -11.42 -0.57 13.09
N ALA A 626 -11.45 0.68 13.56
CA ALA A 626 -11.63 0.98 14.97
C ALA A 626 -12.99 0.46 15.48
N ASP A 627 -14.06 0.71 14.73
CA ASP A 627 -15.40 0.20 15.04
C ASP A 627 -15.47 -1.35 14.90
N ALA A 628 -14.78 -1.92 13.91
CA ALA A 628 -14.70 -3.36 13.74
C ALA A 628 -13.96 -4.07 14.89
N TYR A 629 -12.87 -3.46 15.39
CA TYR A 629 -12.14 -4.02 16.52
C TYR A 629 -12.96 -3.97 17.83
N GLU A 630 -13.83 -2.97 18.00
CA GLU A 630 -14.78 -2.94 19.12
C GLU A 630 -15.67 -4.19 19.17
N ALA A 631 -16.02 -4.81 18.03
CA ALA A 631 -16.77 -6.07 18.01
C ALA A 631 -16.06 -7.20 18.77
N PHE A 632 -14.72 -7.26 18.71
CA PHE A 632 -13.93 -8.21 19.48
C PHE A 632 -13.92 -7.88 20.96
N LEU A 633 -13.82 -6.58 21.31
CA LEU A 633 -13.82 -6.12 22.70
C LEU A 633 -15.21 -6.28 23.36
N GLU A 634 -16.28 -6.16 22.60
CA GLU A 634 -17.67 -6.43 23.04
C GLU A 634 -17.92 -7.93 23.23
N GLY A 635 -17.15 -8.78 22.55
CA GLY A 635 -17.18 -10.24 22.69
C GLY A 635 -16.28 -10.74 23.82
N ASN A 636 -15.58 -11.86 23.57
CA ASN A 636 -14.68 -12.47 24.55
C ASN A 636 -13.21 -12.02 24.39
N GLY A 637 -12.98 -10.88 23.78
CA GLY A 637 -11.65 -10.28 23.56
C GLY A 637 -11.07 -10.53 22.16
N PRO A 638 -9.80 -10.18 21.94
CA PRO A 638 -9.19 -10.12 20.59
C PRO A 638 -9.23 -11.43 19.80
N PHE A 639 -9.37 -12.56 20.48
CA PHE A 639 -9.40 -13.89 19.84
C PHE A 639 -10.79 -14.56 19.92
N ASP A 640 -11.89 -13.77 20.01
CA ASP A 640 -13.26 -14.29 19.98
C ASP A 640 -13.51 -15.04 18.67
N LYS A 641 -13.76 -16.34 18.76
CA LYS A 641 -13.96 -17.23 17.61
C LYS A 641 -15.21 -16.89 16.79
N ASN A 642 -16.29 -16.45 17.43
CA ASN A 642 -17.52 -16.11 16.71
C ASN A 642 -17.34 -14.83 15.89
N VAL A 643 -16.64 -13.83 16.45
CA VAL A 643 -16.32 -12.60 15.74
C VAL A 643 -15.33 -12.88 14.60
N SER A 644 -14.29 -13.68 14.86
CA SER A 644 -13.31 -14.10 13.83
C SER A 644 -13.97 -14.84 12.67
N GLU A 645 -14.85 -15.79 12.96
CA GLU A 645 -15.57 -16.56 11.93
C GLU A 645 -16.50 -15.65 11.12
N ARG A 646 -17.18 -14.69 11.77
CA ARG A 646 -18.00 -13.69 11.09
C ARG A 646 -17.14 -12.80 10.19
N LEU A 647 -16.01 -12.29 10.68
CA LEU A 647 -15.05 -11.50 9.90
C LEU A 647 -14.56 -12.28 8.67
N TYR A 648 -14.18 -13.53 8.84
CA TYR A 648 -13.77 -14.39 7.74
C TYR A 648 -14.86 -14.52 6.67
N LYS A 649 -16.09 -14.83 7.09
CA LYS A 649 -17.22 -15.11 6.19
C LYS A 649 -17.80 -13.87 5.50
N THR A 650 -17.74 -12.69 6.14
CA THR A 650 -18.41 -11.49 5.62
C THR A 650 -17.45 -10.47 5.05
N VAL A 651 -16.14 -10.59 5.31
CA VAL A 651 -15.12 -9.64 4.85
C VAL A 651 -14.02 -10.35 4.05
N LEU A 652 -13.25 -11.25 4.67
CA LEU A 652 -12.03 -11.78 4.04
C LEU A 652 -12.30 -12.71 2.86
N SER A 653 -13.38 -13.53 2.93
CA SER A 653 -13.64 -14.54 1.89
C SER A 653 -14.51 -14.05 0.74
N VAL A 654 -15.16 -12.92 0.86
CA VAL A 654 -16.17 -12.48 -0.09
C VAL A 654 -15.64 -11.59 -1.22
N GLY A 655 -14.39 -11.09 -1.10
CA GLY A 655 -13.83 -10.17 -2.09
C GLY A 655 -14.80 -9.01 -2.38
N ASN A 656 -15.10 -8.74 -3.65
CA ASN A 656 -16.04 -7.71 -4.07
C ASN A 656 -17.39 -8.27 -4.58
N MET A 657 -17.80 -9.45 -4.05
CA MET A 657 -19.09 -10.05 -4.44
C MET A 657 -20.32 -9.26 -3.98
N ILE A 658 -20.14 -8.40 -2.98
CA ILE A 658 -21.18 -7.58 -2.36
C ILE A 658 -20.69 -6.12 -2.32
N ASP A 659 -21.60 -5.17 -2.20
CA ASP A 659 -21.23 -3.76 -1.95
C ASP A 659 -20.45 -3.63 -0.63
N ASN A 660 -19.42 -2.77 -0.59
CA ASN A 660 -18.54 -2.70 0.57
C ASN A 660 -19.23 -2.14 1.83
N GLU A 661 -20.23 -1.25 1.69
CA GLU A 661 -21.06 -0.79 2.81
C GLU A 661 -21.87 -1.96 3.37
N GLU A 662 -22.57 -2.72 2.50
CA GLU A 662 -23.34 -3.91 2.89
C GLU A 662 -22.44 -4.99 3.51
N MET A 663 -21.24 -5.19 2.97
CA MET A 663 -20.25 -6.13 3.50
C MET A 663 -19.89 -5.80 4.94
N TYR A 664 -19.63 -4.53 5.23
CA TYR A 664 -19.33 -4.07 6.57
C TYR A 664 -20.53 -4.22 7.52
N GLU A 665 -21.72 -3.83 7.07
CA GLU A 665 -22.96 -3.99 7.87
C GLU A 665 -23.26 -5.46 8.17
N ASN A 666 -22.98 -6.38 7.25
CA ASN A 666 -23.08 -7.82 7.49
C ASN A 666 -22.11 -8.31 8.58
N PHE A 667 -20.95 -7.68 8.72
CA PHE A 667 -20.01 -7.97 9.80
C PHE A 667 -20.44 -7.33 11.12
N ARG A 668 -20.71 -6.01 11.12
CA ARG A 668 -20.85 -5.21 12.35
C ARG A 668 -22.30 -5.07 12.83
N GLY A 669 -23.27 -5.16 11.91
CA GLY A 669 -24.70 -4.97 12.19
C GLY A 669 -25.18 -3.51 12.06
N HIS A 670 -24.29 -2.58 11.73
CA HIS A 670 -24.56 -1.15 11.51
C HIS A 670 -23.45 -0.52 10.65
N ALA A 671 -23.70 0.69 10.15
CA ALA A 671 -22.70 1.48 9.43
C ALA A 671 -21.53 1.88 10.34
N PRO A 672 -20.31 2.14 9.77
CA PRO A 672 -19.13 2.55 10.55
C PRO A 672 -19.39 3.80 11.41
N GLN A 673 -18.85 3.84 12.64
CA GLN A 673 -19.02 4.94 13.59
C GLN A 673 -17.68 5.61 13.88
N SER A 674 -17.56 6.91 13.58
CA SER A 674 -16.33 7.68 13.80
C SER A 674 -15.94 7.81 15.28
N ASP A 675 -16.92 7.71 16.20
CA ASP A 675 -16.68 7.77 17.65
C ASP A 675 -15.74 6.64 18.13
N ALA A 676 -15.79 5.48 17.49
CA ALA A 676 -14.87 4.37 17.78
C ALA A 676 -13.41 4.78 17.54
N LEU A 677 -13.13 5.44 16.42
CA LEU A 677 -11.79 5.97 16.12
C LEU A 677 -11.36 7.02 17.16
N MET A 678 -12.25 7.92 17.54
CA MET A 678 -11.95 8.95 18.54
C MET A 678 -11.61 8.31 19.90
N ARG A 679 -12.34 7.28 20.31
CA ARG A 679 -12.02 6.49 21.53
C ARG A 679 -10.67 5.80 21.41
N ALA A 680 -10.41 5.11 20.29
CA ALA A 680 -9.17 4.39 20.04
C ALA A 680 -7.94 5.31 20.13
N ARG A 681 -8.04 6.55 19.60
CA ARG A 681 -6.96 7.55 19.62
C ARG A 681 -6.93 8.41 20.90
N ASN A 682 -7.83 8.14 21.84
CA ASN A 682 -7.99 8.95 23.05
C ASN A 682 -8.22 10.44 22.74
N PHE A 683 -9.01 10.71 21.72
CA PHE A 683 -9.47 12.05 21.34
C PHE A 683 -10.84 12.33 21.96
N PRO A 684 -11.21 13.60 22.22
CA PRO A 684 -12.53 13.94 22.72
C PRO A 684 -13.63 13.48 21.74
N VAL A 685 -14.63 12.78 22.26
CA VAL A 685 -15.86 12.48 21.51
C VAL A 685 -16.82 13.65 21.72
N GLU A 686 -17.23 14.32 20.64
CA GLU A 686 -18.25 15.37 20.74
C GLU A 686 -19.58 14.71 21.19
N LYS A 687 -20.15 15.16 22.28
CA LYS A 687 -21.48 14.72 22.67
C LYS A 687 -22.48 15.25 21.65
N GLN A 688 -23.08 14.34 20.88
CA GLN A 688 -24.19 14.66 19.98
C GLN A 688 -25.38 15.24 20.74
#